data_e8bc1cdf966977a69de5a5288a22706d
#
_entry.id   e8bc1cdf966977a69de5a5288a22706d
#
_cell.length_a   1.000
_cell.length_b   1.000
_cell.length_c   1.000
_cell.angle_alpha   90.00
_cell.angle_beta   90.00
_cell.angle_gamma   90.00
#
_symmetry.space_group_name_H-M   'P 1'
#
loop_
_entity.id
_entity.type
_entity.pdbx_description
1 polymer ?
#
loop_
_entity_poly.entity_id
_entity_poly.type
_entity_poly.pdbx_seq_one_letter_code
_entity_poly.pdbx_strand_id
1 'polypeptide(L)'
;MAPKPDTPFRSADMSMVQLYVSNEIGREVVTALGELGLCQFRDLNEDVSAFQRTFTQEIRRLDNVERQLRYFYAQMDKIGIPLRKLDLDVERLASPSTSEIDELAERSQKLEQRVSALNESYETLKKREGDLTEWRWVLREAGSFFDRAHGNVEEIRASTDNDDAPLLSDIEQNQGGPDAERSFSGMNIGFVAGVIARDRVASFERILWRTLRGNLYMNQSEIPEPLIDPTNNEAINKNVFVIFAHGKEILNKIRKISESMGADVYNVDENSDLRRDQIHEVNNRLEDVQNVLQNTQATLQAELKQISQSLSAWMVLVAKEKAVYNTLNNFSYDSARRTLIAEAWVPTNDLPLIRTTLQDVTNRAGLSVPSIINKIQTNKTPPTYLKTNKITEGFQTIVNAYGTATYQEVNPAIPVFVTFPFLFAVMFGDFGHAIIMLSAALAMIYWEKSLKKVSFELFAMIFYGRYIALVMAVFSVFTGLIYNDVFSMSMTLFESAWEFKKPENYTNTTSIVATLREDGHRYPFGLDYAWHGSENDLLFSNSLKMKMSILLGWAHMTYSLCFSYINARHFKKPIDIWGNFIPGMIFFQSIFGYLVICIVYKWSVDWLGTGRQPPGLLNMLIYMFLQPGTIPEGEELYAGQSVVQVILLLLAFIQVPILLFLKPFYLRWENSRARAKGYRSIGETSRVSALDGDDEDANGHGNSFDEDGEGVAMISQNMSEEHEEFEFSEVMIHQVIHTIEFCLNCVSHTASYLRLWALSLAHQQLSIVLWSMTLGPALKMSGVVGVIMIVVCFTMWFFLTIAILVCMEGTSAMLHSLRLAWVESFSKFAEFAGWPFAPFSFNTLLEESEELKDYLG
;
A
#
# COMPACT_ATOMS: atom_id res chain seq x y z
N MET A 1 14.50 40.05 6.74
CA MET A 1 13.36 40.01 5.81
C MET A 1 12.27 39.17 6.46
N ALA A 2 11.03 39.70 6.49
CA ALA A 2 9.93 38.90 7.00
C ALA A 2 9.77 37.62 6.15
N PRO A 3 9.49 36.45 6.74
CA PRO A 3 9.31 35.23 5.99
C PRO A 3 8.14 35.40 5.02
N LYS A 4 8.33 34.94 3.78
CA LYS A 4 7.27 34.97 2.79
C LYS A 4 6.13 34.05 3.23
N PRO A 5 4.86 34.45 3.08
CA PRO A 5 3.75 33.58 3.40
C PRO A 5 3.79 32.33 2.52
N ASP A 6 3.52 31.17 3.10
CA ASP A 6 3.40 29.92 2.35
C ASP A 6 2.20 29.98 1.42
N THR A 7 2.41 29.69 0.14
CA THR A 7 1.36 29.61 -0.86
C THR A 7 1.21 28.17 -1.34
N PRO A 8 0.00 27.68 -1.66
CA PRO A 8 -0.18 26.33 -2.17
C PRO A 8 0.41 26.14 -3.58
N PHE A 9 0.75 27.21 -4.29
CA PHE A 9 1.31 27.16 -5.65
C PHE A 9 2.76 26.75 -5.72
N ARG A 10 3.52 26.90 -4.65
CA ARG A 10 4.94 26.56 -4.58
C ARG A 10 5.22 25.84 -3.29
N SER A 11 6.31 25.07 -3.28
CA SER A 11 6.79 24.46 -2.05
C SER A 11 7.15 25.50 -1.00
N ALA A 12 6.99 25.15 0.27
CA ALA A 12 7.39 26.02 1.37
C ALA A 12 8.89 26.29 1.35
N ASP A 13 9.30 27.49 1.78
CA ASP A 13 10.71 27.81 1.99
C ASP A 13 11.29 26.89 3.05
N MET A 14 12.37 26.19 2.70
CA MET A 14 13.08 25.28 3.60
C MET A 14 14.42 25.89 4.01
N SER A 15 14.81 25.64 5.24
CA SER A 15 16.08 26.09 5.78
C SER A 15 16.79 24.89 6.40
N MET A 16 18.08 24.77 6.14
CA MET A 16 18.91 23.86 6.92
C MET A 16 19.28 24.54 8.23
N VAL A 17 19.05 23.85 9.33
CA VAL A 17 19.37 24.31 10.65
C VAL A 17 20.31 23.34 11.32
N GLN A 18 21.22 23.89 12.14
CA GLN A 18 22.09 23.12 12.99
C GLN A 18 21.60 23.26 14.42
N LEU A 19 21.37 22.14 15.05
CA LEU A 19 20.82 22.05 16.40
C LEU A 19 21.92 21.59 17.36
N TYR A 20 22.14 22.34 18.43
CA TYR A 20 23.02 22.00 19.53
C TYR A 20 22.20 21.72 20.77
N VAL A 21 22.24 20.50 21.23
CA VAL A 21 21.45 20.05 22.39
C VAL A 21 22.37 19.38 23.40
N SER A 22 22.15 19.65 24.69
CA SER A 22 22.82 18.92 25.73
C SER A 22 22.47 17.44 25.70
N ASN A 23 23.44 16.57 25.91
CA ASN A 23 23.23 15.12 25.92
C ASN A 23 22.19 14.69 26.98
N GLU A 24 22.05 15.42 28.06
CA GLU A 24 21.13 15.10 29.15
C GLU A 24 19.65 15.22 28.72
N ILE A 25 19.34 16.16 27.82
CA ILE A 25 17.97 16.43 27.37
C ILE A 25 17.73 16.04 25.90
N GLY A 26 18.70 15.38 25.28
CA GLY A 26 18.60 15.01 23.86
C GLY A 26 17.38 14.20 23.52
N ARG A 27 17.01 13.27 24.39
CA ARG A 27 15.81 12.44 24.23
C ARG A 27 14.52 13.27 24.29
N GLU A 28 14.38 14.13 25.29
CA GLU A 28 13.22 14.99 25.48
C GLU A 28 13.05 15.98 24.33
N VAL A 29 14.15 16.52 23.84
CA VAL A 29 14.16 17.44 22.68
C VAL A 29 13.71 16.72 21.43
N VAL A 30 14.24 15.54 21.12
CA VAL A 30 13.85 14.76 19.96
C VAL A 30 12.39 14.30 20.06
N THR A 31 11.93 13.93 21.23
CA THR A 31 10.53 13.59 21.48
C THR A 31 9.61 14.77 21.19
N ALA A 32 9.93 15.96 21.68
CA ALA A 32 9.14 17.16 21.42
C ALA A 32 9.15 17.56 19.94
N LEU A 33 10.28 17.45 19.27
CA LEU A 33 10.37 17.69 17.83
C LEU A 33 9.62 16.65 16.99
N GLY A 34 9.58 15.40 17.44
CA GLY A 34 8.78 14.34 16.82
C GLY A 34 7.27 14.56 16.98
N GLU A 35 6.82 15.15 18.07
CA GLU A 35 5.42 15.56 18.26
C GLU A 35 5.04 16.71 17.32
N LEU A 36 5.94 17.67 17.09
CA LEU A 36 5.72 18.74 16.10
C LEU A 36 5.71 18.21 14.65
N GLY A 37 6.57 17.26 14.33
CA GLY A 37 6.67 16.68 13.00
C GLY A 37 7.15 17.63 11.91
N LEU A 38 8.06 18.57 12.25
CA LEU A 38 8.53 19.62 11.33
C LEU A 38 9.99 19.49 10.92
N CYS A 39 10.75 18.58 11.54
CA CYS A 39 12.20 18.45 11.31
C CYS A 39 12.53 17.17 10.60
N GLN A 40 13.18 17.26 9.46
CA GLN A 40 13.80 16.13 8.77
C GLN A 40 15.28 16.09 9.10
N PHE A 41 15.69 15.16 9.95
CA PHE A 41 17.07 15.04 10.38
C PHE A 41 17.94 14.38 9.31
N ARG A 42 19.13 14.91 9.15
CA ARG A 42 20.17 14.33 8.30
C ARG A 42 21.04 13.39 9.12
N ASP A 43 21.47 12.29 8.53
CA ASP A 43 22.42 11.37 9.15
C ASP A 43 23.85 11.95 9.04
N LEU A 44 24.42 12.32 10.18
CA LEU A 44 25.78 12.82 10.26
C LEU A 44 26.83 11.70 10.49
N ASN A 45 26.36 10.47 10.72
CA ASN A 45 27.20 9.32 11.04
C ASN A 45 27.13 8.25 9.94
N GLU A 46 27.04 8.63 8.68
CA GLU A 46 26.96 7.70 7.54
C GLU A 46 28.17 6.75 7.48
N ASP A 47 29.35 7.24 7.85
CA ASP A 47 30.59 6.46 7.84
C ASP A 47 30.74 5.51 9.03
N VAL A 48 29.89 5.64 10.05
CA VAL A 48 29.94 4.82 11.26
C VAL A 48 29.02 3.62 11.10
N SER A 49 29.54 2.42 11.38
CA SER A 49 28.71 1.22 11.33
C SER A 49 27.59 1.27 12.37
N ALA A 50 26.44 0.67 12.07
CA ALA A 50 25.27 0.67 12.93
C ALA A 50 25.56 0.15 14.36
N PHE A 51 26.53 -0.75 14.51
CA PHE A 51 26.92 -1.32 15.82
C PHE A 51 27.80 -0.42 16.68
N GLN A 52 28.42 0.60 16.10
CA GLN A 52 29.32 1.52 16.78
C GLN A 52 28.66 2.86 17.15
N ARG A 53 27.41 3.05 16.79
CA ARG A 53 26.67 4.29 17.11
C ARG A 53 26.37 4.39 18.61
N THR A 54 26.28 5.61 19.09
CA THR A 54 26.22 5.95 20.53
C THR A 54 25.03 5.31 21.28
N PHE A 55 23.87 5.22 20.64
CA PHE A 55 22.63 4.76 21.28
C PHE A 55 22.24 3.32 20.91
N THR A 56 23.17 2.55 20.38
CA THR A 56 22.90 1.16 19.96
C THR A 56 22.47 0.26 21.11
N GLN A 57 23.00 0.46 22.31
CA GLN A 57 22.65 -0.33 23.49
C GLN A 57 21.20 -0.09 23.91
N GLU A 58 20.76 1.16 23.87
CA GLU A 58 19.37 1.55 24.20
C GLU A 58 18.38 0.94 23.19
N ILE A 59 18.73 0.96 21.92
CA ILE A 59 17.92 0.34 20.87
C ILE A 59 17.81 -1.17 21.08
N ARG A 60 18.89 -1.86 21.42
CA ARG A 60 18.87 -3.30 21.73
C ARG A 60 18.00 -3.62 22.93
N ARG A 61 18.05 -2.78 23.94
CA ARG A 61 17.16 -2.91 25.11
C ARG A 61 15.69 -2.80 24.70
N LEU A 62 15.35 -1.81 23.90
CA LEU A 62 13.99 -1.62 23.38
C LEU A 62 13.57 -2.75 22.41
N ASP A 63 14.48 -3.27 21.60
CA ASP A 63 14.24 -4.44 20.77
C ASP A 63 13.88 -5.67 21.60
N ASN A 64 14.56 -5.85 22.75
CA ASN A 64 14.23 -6.94 23.66
C ASN A 64 12.84 -6.76 24.29
N VAL A 65 12.48 -5.55 24.69
CA VAL A 65 11.13 -5.25 25.19
C VAL A 65 10.08 -5.50 24.11
N GLU A 66 10.33 -5.07 22.88
CA GLU A 66 9.45 -5.32 21.74
C GLU A 66 9.26 -6.81 21.48
N ARG A 67 10.34 -7.60 21.53
CA ARG A 67 10.28 -9.06 21.41
C ARG A 67 9.39 -9.68 22.50
N GLN A 68 9.52 -9.21 23.71
CA GLN A 68 8.69 -9.66 24.82
C GLN A 68 7.21 -9.34 24.62
N LEU A 69 6.91 -8.13 24.16
CA LEU A 69 5.53 -7.73 23.84
C LEU A 69 4.93 -8.54 22.68
N ARG A 70 5.71 -8.84 21.65
CA ARG A 70 5.30 -9.73 20.56
C ARG A 70 5.07 -11.16 21.03
N TYR A 71 5.89 -11.64 21.97
CA TYR A 71 5.67 -12.93 22.61
C TYR A 71 4.31 -12.99 23.32
N PHE A 72 3.94 -11.95 24.06
CA PHE A 72 2.63 -11.86 24.70
C PHE A 72 1.50 -11.89 23.68
N TYR A 73 1.65 -11.15 22.59
CA TYR A 73 0.67 -11.15 21.52
C TYR A 73 0.49 -12.54 20.90
N ALA A 74 1.59 -13.22 20.62
CA ALA A 74 1.57 -14.59 20.07
C ALA A 74 0.89 -15.57 21.04
N GLN A 75 1.14 -15.45 22.35
CA GLN A 75 0.46 -16.27 23.35
C GLN A 75 -1.04 -15.97 23.45
N MET A 76 -1.41 -14.71 23.33
CA MET A 76 -2.82 -14.32 23.32
C MET A 76 -3.55 -14.84 22.08
N ASP A 77 -2.91 -14.78 20.91
CA ASP A 77 -3.46 -15.32 19.66
C ASP A 77 -3.64 -16.83 19.73
N LYS A 78 -2.66 -17.55 20.30
CA LYS A 78 -2.72 -19.00 20.50
C LYS A 78 -3.90 -19.43 21.37
N ILE A 79 -4.26 -18.61 22.36
CA ILE A 79 -5.36 -18.89 23.31
C ILE A 79 -6.69 -18.31 22.81
N GLY A 80 -6.66 -17.36 21.85
CA GLY A 80 -7.83 -16.71 21.30
C GLY A 80 -8.38 -15.57 22.17
N ILE A 81 -7.53 -14.90 22.94
CA ILE A 81 -7.91 -13.72 23.73
C ILE A 81 -7.91 -12.49 22.80
N PRO A 82 -9.02 -11.73 22.73
CA PRO A 82 -9.08 -10.53 21.90
C PRO A 82 -8.17 -9.43 22.49
N LEU A 83 -7.35 -8.83 21.61
CA LEU A 83 -6.53 -7.68 21.97
C LEU A 83 -7.39 -6.41 21.97
N ARG A 84 -7.30 -5.61 23.01
CA ARG A 84 -7.87 -4.26 23.02
C ARG A 84 -7.01 -3.38 22.12
N LYS A 85 -7.57 -3.00 20.96
CA LYS A 85 -6.91 -2.06 20.06
C LYS A 85 -6.96 -0.64 20.62
N LEU A 86 -5.86 0.09 20.44
CA LEU A 86 -5.76 1.48 20.86
C LEU A 86 -6.41 2.38 19.81
N ASP A 87 -7.35 3.23 20.24
CA ASP A 87 -7.95 4.27 19.39
C ASP A 87 -7.20 5.59 19.58
N LEU A 88 -6.37 5.96 18.62
CA LEU A 88 -5.57 7.19 18.68
C LEU A 88 -6.40 8.47 18.62
N ASP A 89 -7.63 8.41 18.11
CA ASP A 89 -8.53 9.57 18.06
C ASP A 89 -9.10 9.90 19.45
N VAL A 90 -9.21 8.91 20.32
CA VAL A 90 -9.79 9.05 21.68
C VAL A 90 -8.71 9.08 22.74
N GLU A 91 -7.71 8.23 22.62
CA GLU A 91 -6.64 8.07 23.62
C GLU A 91 -5.33 8.71 23.14
N ARG A 92 -5.04 9.91 23.58
CA ARG A 92 -3.72 10.53 23.37
C ARG A 92 -2.75 10.00 24.42
N LEU A 93 -1.78 9.21 23.96
CA LEU A 93 -0.68 8.77 24.82
C LEU A 93 0.30 9.93 25.02
N ALA A 94 0.49 10.32 26.25
CA ALA A 94 1.57 11.25 26.61
C ALA A 94 2.93 10.58 26.35
N SER A 95 3.94 11.40 26.05
CA SER A 95 5.32 10.88 25.88
C SER A 95 5.81 10.32 27.22
N PRO A 96 6.31 9.06 27.26
CA PRO A 96 6.74 8.43 28.49
C PRO A 96 8.03 9.09 29.00
N SER A 97 8.16 9.15 30.32
CA SER A 97 9.42 9.50 30.96
C SER A 97 10.43 8.34 30.87
N THR A 98 11.71 8.61 31.07
CA THR A 98 12.74 7.56 31.08
C THR A 98 12.46 6.49 32.14
N SER A 99 11.98 6.93 33.31
CA SER A 99 11.60 6.04 34.40
C SER A 99 10.43 5.13 34.08
N GLU A 100 9.45 5.60 33.31
CA GLU A 100 8.31 4.79 32.85
C GLU A 100 8.74 3.71 31.87
N ILE A 101 9.68 4.00 30.99
CA ILE A 101 10.25 3.02 30.06
C ILE A 101 11.05 1.96 30.81
N ASP A 102 11.84 2.35 31.81
CA ASP A 102 12.61 1.45 32.67
C ASP A 102 11.68 0.52 33.47
N GLU A 103 10.61 1.07 34.02
CA GLU A 103 9.57 0.29 34.72
C GLU A 103 8.86 -0.68 33.75
N LEU A 104 8.54 -0.23 32.56
CA LEU A 104 7.94 -1.09 31.53
C LEU A 104 8.87 -2.23 31.15
N ALA A 105 10.16 -1.98 30.95
CA ALA A 105 11.15 -2.99 30.64
C ALA A 105 11.27 -4.06 31.73
N GLU A 106 11.34 -3.64 33.00
CA GLU A 106 11.39 -4.53 34.14
C GLU A 106 10.09 -5.33 34.29
N ARG A 107 8.95 -4.66 34.15
CA ARG A 107 7.63 -5.30 34.24
C ARG A 107 7.42 -6.32 33.11
N SER A 108 7.79 -6.00 31.88
CA SER A 108 7.68 -6.93 30.76
C SER A 108 8.56 -8.15 30.92
N GLN A 109 9.75 -7.98 31.47
CA GLN A 109 10.64 -9.10 31.76
C GLN A 109 10.07 -10.04 32.84
N LYS A 110 9.54 -9.48 33.92
CA LYS A 110 8.88 -10.26 34.98
C LYS A 110 7.64 -10.99 34.46
N LEU A 111 6.84 -10.32 33.64
CA LEU A 111 5.66 -10.94 33.01
C LEU A 111 6.05 -12.03 32.02
N GLU A 112 7.11 -11.85 31.23
CA GLU A 112 7.62 -12.89 30.33
C GLU A 112 8.02 -14.13 31.09
N GLN A 113 8.81 -13.99 32.14
CA GLN A 113 9.23 -15.09 32.99
C GLN A 113 8.03 -15.82 33.60
N ARG A 114 7.05 -15.07 34.09
CA ARG A 114 5.83 -15.64 34.68
C ARG A 114 4.97 -16.36 33.67
N VAL A 115 4.73 -15.77 32.52
CA VAL A 115 3.93 -16.39 31.43
C VAL A 115 4.65 -17.60 30.85
N SER A 116 5.97 -17.53 30.67
CA SER A 116 6.77 -18.66 30.21
C SER A 116 6.75 -19.82 31.20
N ALA A 117 6.89 -19.53 32.48
CA ALA A 117 6.81 -20.57 33.51
C ALA A 117 5.42 -21.21 33.60
N LEU A 118 4.36 -20.40 33.47
CA LEU A 118 2.99 -20.94 33.41
C LEU A 118 2.74 -21.79 32.18
N ASN A 119 3.26 -21.36 31.04
CA ASN A 119 3.11 -22.12 29.80
C ASN A 119 3.88 -23.44 29.83
N GLU A 120 5.12 -23.43 30.34
CA GLU A 120 5.90 -24.65 30.52
C GLU A 120 5.23 -25.61 31.50
N SER A 121 4.68 -25.08 32.60
CA SER A 121 3.89 -25.87 33.56
C SER A 121 2.65 -26.45 32.89
N TYR A 122 1.95 -25.70 32.11
CA TYR A 122 0.77 -26.13 31.33
C TYR A 122 1.13 -27.25 30.36
N GLU A 123 2.18 -27.09 29.58
CA GLU A 123 2.64 -28.12 28.64
C GLU A 123 3.06 -29.41 29.35
N THR A 124 3.79 -29.28 30.49
CA THR A 124 4.19 -30.43 31.31
C THR A 124 2.99 -31.15 31.91
N LEU A 125 2.02 -30.42 32.43
CA LEU A 125 0.78 -30.99 32.98
C LEU A 125 -0.08 -31.62 31.86
N LYS A 126 -0.12 -31.01 30.70
CA LYS A 126 -0.84 -31.55 29.53
C LYS A 126 -0.26 -32.88 29.04
N LYS A 127 1.08 -32.98 29.03
CA LYS A 127 1.78 -34.23 28.71
C LYS A 127 1.45 -35.28 29.76
N ARG A 128 1.50 -34.91 31.03
CA ARG A 128 1.19 -35.87 32.14
C ARG A 128 -0.27 -36.31 32.09
N GLU A 129 -1.21 -35.43 31.75
CA GLU A 129 -2.61 -35.81 31.52
C GLU A 129 -2.73 -36.85 30.40
N GLY A 130 -2.01 -36.62 29.28
CA GLY A 130 -1.94 -37.54 28.17
C GLY A 130 -1.42 -38.91 28.61
N ASP A 131 -0.29 -38.97 29.34
CA ASP A 131 0.32 -40.19 29.84
C ASP A 131 -0.62 -40.95 30.79
N LEU A 132 -1.29 -40.23 31.70
CA LEU A 132 -2.27 -40.84 32.62
C LEU A 132 -3.53 -41.33 31.90
N THR A 133 -3.96 -40.65 30.87
CA THR A 133 -5.09 -41.08 30.05
C THR A 133 -4.75 -42.35 29.26
N GLU A 134 -3.56 -42.43 28.70
CA GLU A 134 -3.06 -43.65 28.06
C GLU A 134 -3.00 -44.82 29.04
N TRP A 135 -2.45 -44.56 30.23
CA TRP A 135 -2.36 -45.60 31.27
C TRP A 135 -3.74 -46.10 31.73
N ARG A 136 -4.70 -45.18 31.88
CA ARG A 136 -6.09 -45.53 32.18
C ARG A 136 -6.69 -46.46 31.10
N TRP A 137 -6.48 -46.12 29.81
CA TRP A 137 -6.94 -46.96 28.71
C TRP A 137 -6.26 -48.32 28.69
N VAL A 138 -4.95 -48.37 28.92
CA VAL A 138 -4.19 -49.64 29.03
C VAL A 138 -4.73 -50.50 30.14
N LEU A 139 -4.95 -49.95 31.33
CA LEU A 139 -5.51 -50.67 32.47
C LEU A 139 -6.92 -51.19 32.19
N ARG A 140 -7.75 -50.37 31.55
CA ARG A 140 -9.11 -50.74 31.19
C ARG A 140 -9.16 -51.88 30.17
N GLU A 141 -8.39 -51.79 29.12
CA GLU A 141 -8.35 -52.81 28.06
C GLU A 141 -7.67 -54.09 28.53
N ALA A 142 -6.60 -54.00 29.26
CA ALA A 142 -5.99 -55.18 29.90
C ALA A 142 -6.95 -55.83 30.87
N GLY A 143 -7.68 -55.06 31.69
CA GLY A 143 -8.71 -55.58 32.58
C GLY A 143 -9.80 -56.33 31.84
N SER A 144 -10.36 -55.71 30.77
CA SER A 144 -11.40 -56.33 29.95
C SER A 144 -10.92 -57.63 29.27
N PHE A 145 -9.66 -57.67 28.88
CA PHE A 145 -9.08 -58.88 28.33
C PHE A 145 -8.96 -60.02 29.38
N PHE A 146 -8.45 -59.74 30.58
CA PHE A 146 -8.33 -60.66 31.64
C PHE A 146 -9.69 -61.20 32.17
N ASP A 147 -10.69 -60.28 32.25
CA ASP A 147 -12.04 -60.63 32.64
C ASP A 147 -12.73 -61.53 31.61
N ARG A 148 -12.53 -61.31 30.31
CA ARG A 148 -12.97 -62.21 29.24
C ARG A 148 -12.28 -63.61 29.31
N ALA A 149 -10.99 -63.61 29.60
CA ALA A 149 -10.23 -64.83 29.74
C ALA A 149 -10.72 -65.66 30.96
N HIS A 150 -11.04 -65.01 32.08
CA HIS A 150 -11.64 -65.72 33.26
C HIS A 150 -13.09 -66.16 32.95
N GLY A 151 -13.92 -65.38 32.30
CA GLY A 151 -15.26 -65.74 31.92
C GLY A 151 -15.30 -66.93 30.97
N ASN A 152 -14.42 -67.03 30.01
CA ASN A 152 -14.29 -68.17 29.13
C ASN A 152 -13.78 -69.43 29.88
N VAL A 153 -12.95 -69.34 30.91
CA VAL A 153 -12.48 -70.45 31.73
C VAL A 153 -13.63 -70.90 32.60
N GLU A 154 -14.44 -70.00 33.13
CA GLU A 154 -15.64 -70.43 33.91
C GLU A 154 -16.73 -71.06 33.01
N GLU A 155 -16.95 -70.56 31.79
CA GLU A 155 -17.84 -71.17 30.81
C GLU A 155 -17.34 -72.57 30.39
N ILE A 156 -16.03 -72.73 30.18
CA ILE A 156 -15.40 -74.00 29.87
C ILE A 156 -15.50 -75.00 31.12
N ARG A 157 -15.32 -74.44 32.31
CA ARG A 157 -15.56 -75.28 33.55
C ARG A 157 -17.06 -75.63 33.69
N ALA A 158 -17.95 -74.73 33.44
CA ALA A 158 -19.38 -75.03 33.51
C ALA A 158 -19.87 -75.96 32.40
N SER A 159 -19.21 -76.01 31.26
CA SER A 159 -19.53 -76.91 30.13
C SER A 159 -18.84 -78.28 30.28
N THR A 160 -17.80 -78.40 31.17
CA THR A 160 -17.08 -79.66 31.40
C THR A 160 -17.64 -80.44 32.59
N ASP A 161 -18.64 -79.84 33.33
CA ASP A 161 -19.31 -80.59 34.43
C ASP A 161 -20.42 -81.55 33.96
N ASN A 162 -20.60 -81.74 32.66
CA ASN A 162 -21.50 -82.75 32.10
C ASN A 162 -20.65 -83.71 31.18
N ASP A 163 -20.33 -84.93 31.76
CA ASP A 163 -19.90 -86.14 31.11
C ASP A 163 -18.44 -86.30 30.62
N ASP A 164 -17.79 -87.24 31.27
CA ASP A 164 -16.64 -88.05 30.83
C ASP A 164 -15.31 -87.33 30.47
N ALA A 165 -14.51 -87.03 31.54
CA ALA A 165 -13.07 -87.04 31.37
C ALA A 165 -12.33 -87.49 32.64
N PRO A 166 -11.79 -88.70 32.71
CA PRO A 166 -11.06 -89.24 33.88
C PRO A 166 -9.53 -88.98 33.87
N LEU A 167 -9.06 -87.88 33.32
CA LEU A 167 -7.62 -87.59 33.22
C LEU A 167 -7.13 -86.34 33.90
N LEU A 168 -7.97 -85.55 34.54
CA LEU A 168 -7.51 -84.35 35.28
C LEU A 168 -7.75 -84.42 36.81
N SER A 169 -8.33 -85.48 37.32
CA SER A 169 -8.61 -85.60 38.74
C SER A 169 -7.41 -86.17 39.61
N ASP A 170 -6.33 -86.65 38.99
CA ASP A 170 -5.18 -87.21 39.73
C ASP A 170 -4.08 -86.16 40.05
N ILE A 171 -4.19 -84.93 39.62
CA ILE A 171 -3.25 -83.86 39.92
C ILE A 171 -3.71 -82.96 41.07
N GLU A 172 -5.01 -82.95 41.39
CA GLU A 172 -5.57 -82.05 42.42
C GLU A 172 -5.68 -82.66 43.84
N GLN A 173 -5.26 -83.92 44.05
CA GLN A 173 -5.38 -84.57 45.40
C GLN A 173 -4.15 -84.44 46.32
N ASN A 174 -3.13 -83.70 45.98
CA ASN A 174 -1.96 -83.54 46.84
C ASN A 174 -1.53 -82.16 47.17
N GLN A 175 -2.42 -81.17 47.40
CA GLN A 175 -2.05 -79.98 48.19
C GLN A 175 -3.31 -79.29 48.74
N GLY A 176 -3.69 -79.69 49.97
CA GLY A 176 -4.60 -78.91 50.76
C GLY A 176 -3.91 -77.72 51.39
N GLY A 177 -4.28 -76.53 50.92
CA GLY A 177 -3.91 -75.27 51.53
C GLY A 177 -4.84 -74.14 50.99
N PRO A 178 -5.17 -73.13 51.78
CA PRO A 178 -6.13 -72.09 51.42
C PRO A 178 -5.59 -71.05 50.44
N ASP A 179 -4.96 -71.49 49.36
CA ASP A 179 -4.35 -70.59 48.35
C ASP A 179 -4.84 -70.94 46.93
N ALA A 180 -6.15 -71.16 46.77
CA ALA A 180 -6.74 -71.50 45.46
C ALA A 180 -6.88 -70.32 44.49
N GLU A 181 -6.34 -69.11 44.80
CA GLU A 181 -6.31 -67.99 43.93
C GLU A 181 -5.01 -67.76 43.14
N ARG A 182 -4.05 -68.76 43.21
CA ARG A 182 -2.74 -68.67 42.58
C ARG A 182 -2.53 -69.57 41.37
N SER A 183 -3.54 -70.04 40.69
CA SER A 183 -3.31 -71.12 39.70
C SER A 183 -3.02 -70.62 38.27
N PHE A 184 -2.87 -69.33 38.00
CA PHE A 184 -2.26 -68.85 36.75
C PHE A 184 -0.74 -68.68 36.83
N SER A 185 -0.14 -68.78 38.00
CA SER A 185 1.30 -68.65 38.22
C SER A 185 2.17 -69.88 37.90
N GLY A 186 1.59 -70.99 37.47
CA GLY A 186 2.31 -72.19 37.10
C GLY A 186 2.97 -72.19 35.72
N MET A 187 2.52 -71.38 34.79
CA MET A 187 3.23 -71.12 33.56
C MET A 187 3.81 -69.71 33.68
N ASN A 188 5.12 -69.56 33.63
CA ASN A 188 5.82 -68.25 33.60
C ASN A 188 5.49 -67.51 32.34
N ILE A 189 4.22 -67.17 32.07
CA ILE A 189 3.75 -66.40 31.01
C ILE A 189 3.68 -64.97 31.52
N GLY A 190 4.61 -64.15 31.11
CA GLY A 190 4.57 -62.72 31.37
C GLY A 190 3.89 -61.96 30.24
N PHE A 191 3.49 -60.73 30.50
CA PHE A 191 2.89 -59.89 29.52
C PHE A 191 3.51 -58.51 29.55
N VAL A 192 3.40 -57.81 28.41
CA VAL A 192 3.78 -56.39 28.25
C VAL A 192 2.57 -55.67 27.64
N ALA A 193 2.14 -54.63 28.31
CA ALA A 193 1.05 -53.80 27.85
C ALA A 193 1.56 -52.40 27.58
N GLY A 194 1.06 -51.77 26.53
CA GLY A 194 1.46 -50.41 26.17
C GLY A 194 0.57 -49.83 25.10
N VAL A 195 0.97 -48.64 24.63
CA VAL A 195 0.28 -47.86 23.61
C VAL A 195 1.24 -47.53 22.48
N ILE A 196 0.78 -47.65 21.26
CA ILE A 196 1.56 -47.31 20.05
C ILE A 196 0.67 -46.53 19.06
N ALA A 197 1.28 -45.68 18.26
CA ALA A 197 0.59 -44.99 17.20
C ALA A 197 -0.01 -45.97 16.19
N ARG A 198 -1.26 -45.73 15.77
CA ARG A 198 -2.01 -46.62 14.87
C ARG A 198 -1.28 -46.92 13.57
N ASP A 199 -0.60 -45.92 13.00
CA ASP A 199 0.15 -46.07 11.75
C ASP A 199 1.33 -47.02 11.85
N ARG A 200 1.88 -47.23 13.06
CA ARG A 200 3.05 -48.07 13.32
C ARG A 200 2.69 -49.49 13.77
N VAL A 201 1.43 -49.74 14.08
CA VAL A 201 0.98 -51.05 14.62
C VAL A 201 1.33 -52.20 13.68
N ALA A 202 1.08 -52.07 12.40
CA ALA A 202 1.34 -53.12 11.41
C ALA A 202 2.84 -53.43 11.26
N SER A 203 3.67 -52.40 11.30
CA SER A 203 5.14 -52.58 11.27
C SER A 203 5.67 -53.16 12.56
N PHE A 204 5.13 -52.75 13.70
CA PHE A 204 5.45 -53.25 15.03
C PHE A 204 5.14 -54.73 15.17
N GLU A 205 3.95 -55.15 14.74
CA GLU A 205 3.54 -56.53 14.73
C GLU A 205 4.48 -57.41 13.88
N ARG A 206 4.82 -56.99 12.66
CA ARG A 206 5.73 -57.71 11.77
C ARG A 206 7.12 -57.84 12.36
N ILE A 207 7.66 -56.84 13.00
CA ILE A 207 8.99 -56.86 13.63
C ILE A 207 8.99 -57.80 14.80
N LEU A 208 7.98 -57.80 15.66
CA LEU A 208 7.82 -58.70 16.78
C LEU A 208 7.72 -60.16 16.32
N TRP A 209 6.88 -60.45 15.32
CA TRP A 209 6.74 -61.80 14.75
C TRP A 209 8.06 -62.32 14.18
N ARG A 210 8.82 -61.51 13.49
CA ARG A 210 10.13 -61.89 12.93
C ARG A 210 11.17 -62.12 14.00
N THR A 211 11.23 -61.24 15.01
CA THR A 211 12.24 -61.28 16.06
C THR A 211 12.02 -62.47 17.03
N LEU A 212 10.77 -62.73 17.32
CA LEU A 212 10.40 -63.80 18.31
C LEU A 212 9.99 -65.10 17.64
N ARG A 213 10.09 -65.20 16.29
CA ARG A 213 9.78 -66.43 15.53
C ARG A 213 8.39 -66.99 15.81
N GLY A 214 7.42 -66.15 16.03
CA GLY A 214 6.04 -66.51 16.31
C GLY A 214 5.70 -66.90 17.74
N ASN A 215 6.63 -66.83 18.68
CA ASN A 215 6.43 -67.19 20.08
C ASN A 215 5.83 -66.03 20.90
N LEU A 216 4.80 -65.44 20.40
CA LEU A 216 4.08 -64.36 21.07
C LEU A 216 2.61 -64.40 20.70
N TYR A 217 1.77 -63.87 21.57
CA TYR A 217 0.37 -63.53 21.29
C TYR A 217 0.16 -62.08 21.56
N MET A 218 -0.30 -61.37 20.54
CA MET A 218 -0.58 -59.93 20.60
C MET A 218 -2.08 -59.68 20.45
N ASN A 219 -2.64 -58.94 21.38
CA ASN A 219 -3.97 -58.40 21.28
C ASN A 219 -3.90 -56.88 21.19
N GLN A 220 -4.66 -56.28 20.30
CA GLN A 220 -4.72 -54.85 20.11
C GLN A 220 -6.17 -54.35 20.20
N SER A 221 -6.33 -53.16 20.74
CA SER A 221 -7.60 -52.46 20.84
C SER A 221 -7.39 -51.01 20.45
N GLU A 222 -8.37 -50.48 19.77
CA GLU A 222 -8.32 -49.07 19.36
C GLU A 222 -8.79 -48.17 20.50
N ILE A 223 -8.05 -47.03 20.73
CA ILE A 223 -8.50 -45.98 21.63
C ILE A 223 -9.47 -45.10 20.86
N PRO A 224 -10.74 -44.95 21.30
CA PRO A 224 -11.75 -44.17 20.57
C PRO A 224 -11.51 -42.66 20.66
N GLU A 225 -10.78 -42.23 21.68
CA GLU A 225 -10.46 -40.81 21.86
C GLU A 225 -9.11 -40.48 21.22
N PRO A 226 -8.99 -39.50 20.30
CA PRO A 226 -7.72 -39.07 19.79
C PRO A 226 -6.93 -38.39 20.92
N LEU A 227 -5.67 -38.75 21.07
CA LEU A 227 -4.76 -38.16 22.05
C LEU A 227 -4.02 -37.01 21.39
N ILE A 228 -3.96 -35.86 22.05
CA ILE A 228 -3.29 -34.66 21.54
C ILE A 228 -1.82 -34.71 21.92
N ASP A 229 -0.94 -34.65 20.92
CA ASP A 229 0.49 -34.45 21.15
C ASP A 229 0.76 -33.06 21.70
N PRO A 230 1.36 -32.92 22.89
CA PRO A 230 1.63 -31.61 23.47
C PRO A 230 2.64 -30.76 22.68
N THR A 231 3.45 -31.37 21.81
CA THR A 231 4.46 -30.66 21.02
C THR A 231 3.89 -30.03 19.77
N ASN A 232 3.03 -30.76 19.03
CA ASN A 232 2.50 -30.31 17.75
C ASN A 232 1.01 -29.93 17.77
N ASN A 233 0.32 -30.18 18.91
CA ASN A 233 -1.14 -30.05 19.00
C ASN A 233 -1.92 -30.89 17.97
N GLU A 234 -1.28 -31.91 17.40
CA GLU A 234 -1.91 -32.85 16.48
C GLU A 234 -2.62 -33.97 17.22
N ALA A 235 -3.79 -34.33 16.75
CA ALA A 235 -4.52 -35.49 17.27
C ALA A 235 -3.91 -36.78 16.71
N ILE A 236 -3.30 -37.58 17.58
CA ILE A 236 -2.73 -38.87 17.22
C ILE A 236 -3.66 -39.98 17.67
N ASN A 237 -4.01 -40.85 16.75
CA ASN A 237 -4.75 -42.05 17.04
C ASN A 237 -3.79 -43.13 17.50
N LYS A 238 -3.98 -43.64 18.71
CA LYS A 238 -3.15 -44.70 19.30
C LYS A 238 -3.96 -45.95 19.55
N ASN A 239 -3.31 -47.08 19.53
CA ASN A 239 -3.88 -48.38 19.86
C ASN A 239 -3.20 -48.94 21.11
N VAL A 240 -4.00 -49.54 21.98
CA VAL A 240 -3.49 -50.33 23.12
C VAL A 240 -3.11 -51.70 22.61
N PHE A 241 -1.95 -52.19 23.01
CA PHE A 241 -1.51 -53.54 22.75
C PHE A 241 -1.21 -54.29 24.07
N VAL A 242 -1.52 -55.57 24.11
CA VAL A 242 -1.12 -56.48 25.18
C VAL A 242 -0.44 -57.67 24.53
N ILE A 243 0.80 -57.93 24.88
CA ILE A 243 1.61 -58.98 24.31
C ILE A 243 1.92 -60.00 25.40
N PHE A 244 1.61 -61.24 25.15
CA PHE A 244 1.94 -62.36 26.02
C PHE A 244 3.11 -63.14 25.46
N ALA A 245 4.11 -63.42 26.28
CA ALA A 245 5.27 -64.21 25.90
C ALA A 245 5.81 -65.06 27.10
N HIS A 246 6.48 -66.11 26.79
CA HIS A 246 7.05 -67.01 27.79
C HIS A 246 8.55 -66.73 28.02
N GLY A 247 8.93 -66.38 29.25
CA GLY A 247 10.32 -66.15 29.63
C GLY A 247 10.72 -64.69 29.81
N LYS A 248 11.45 -64.34 30.84
CA LYS A 248 11.85 -63.01 31.22
C LYS A 248 12.73 -62.28 30.15
N GLU A 249 13.58 -63.09 29.48
CA GLU A 249 14.45 -62.54 28.43
C GLU A 249 13.68 -62.09 27.18
N ILE A 250 12.64 -62.86 26.83
CA ILE A 250 11.76 -62.52 25.71
C ILE A 250 10.96 -61.28 26.05
N LEU A 251 10.46 -61.17 27.27
CA LEU A 251 9.74 -59.94 27.72
C LEU A 251 10.63 -58.72 27.72
N ASN A 252 11.89 -58.83 28.11
CA ASN A 252 12.82 -57.69 28.02
C ASN A 252 13.13 -57.28 26.57
N LYS A 253 13.21 -58.27 25.66
CA LYS A 253 13.35 -57.99 24.22
C LYS A 253 12.13 -57.29 23.66
N ILE A 254 10.93 -57.75 24.02
CA ILE A 254 9.67 -57.10 23.62
C ILE A 254 9.62 -55.64 24.11
N ARG A 255 9.98 -55.40 25.36
CA ARG A 255 10.02 -54.07 25.95
C ARG A 255 10.99 -53.17 25.21
N LYS A 256 12.21 -53.63 24.90
CA LYS A 256 13.20 -52.86 24.15
C LYS A 256 12.75 -52.58 22.71
N ILE A 257 12.12 -53.58 22.07
CA ILE A 257 11.57 -53.36 20.70
C ILE A 257 10.42 -52.37 20.75
N SER A 258 9.55 -52.48 21.73
CA SER A 258 8.43 -51.52 21.89
C SER A 258 8.94 -50.12 22.12
N GLU A 259 9.89 -49.93 23.00
CA GLU A 259 10.52 -48.63 23.25
C GLU A 259 11.22 -48.05 21.99
N SER A 260 11.91 -48.92 21.22
CA SER A 260 12.60 -48.50 19.99
C SER A 260 11.64 -48.08 18.87
N MET A 261 10.44 -48.62 18.87
CA MET A 261 9.38 -48.26 17.92
C MET A 261 8.53 -47.06 18.36
N GLY A 262 8.87 -46.49 19.51
CA GLY A 262 8.13 -45.34 20.05
C GLY A 262 6.78 -45.71 20.68
N ALA A 263 6.71 -46.90 21.23
CA ALA A 263 5.58 -47.34 22.04
C ALA A 263 5.85 -47.07 23.53
N ASP A 264 4.85 -46.62 24.23
CA ASP A 264 4.90 -46.36 25.66
C ASP A 264 4.42 -47.61 26.40
N VAL A 265 5.26 -48.17 27.27
CA VAL A 265 4.97 -49.41 28.02
C VAL A 265 4.55 -49.06 29.42
N TYR A 266 3.43 -49.61 29.87
CA TYR A 266 2.87 -49.40 31.20
C TYR A 266 2.84 -50.70 32.03
N ASN A 267 3.02 -50.57 33.34
CA ASN A 267 2.92 -51.69 34.26
C ASN A 267 1.46 -51.95 34.64
N VAL A 268 1.03 -53.15 34.37
CA VAL A 268 -0.31 -53.61 34.71
C VAL A 268 -0.17 -54.85 35.65
N ASP A 269 -0.98 -54.88 36.70
CA ASP A 269 -0.95 -55.99 37.64
C ASP A 269 -1.84 -57.15 37.14
N GLU A 270 -1.43 -58.39 37.43
CA GLU A 270 -2.20 -59.58 37.06
C GLU A 270 -3.44 -59.77 37.95
N ASN A 271 -3.37 -59.29 39.19
CA ASN A 271 -4.48 -59.37 40.14
C ASN A 271 -5.60 -58.34 39.84
N SER A 272 -6.84 -58.84 39.81
CA SER A 272 -8.03 -58.01 39.48
C SER A 272 -8.27 -56.95 40.54
N ASP A 273 -8.03 -57.18 41.80
CA ASP A 273 -8.24 -56.23 42.88
C ASP A 273 -7.18 -55.11 42.84
N LEU A 274 -5.93 -55.50 42.62
CA LEU A 274 -4.83 -54.52 42.46
C LEU A 274 -4.98 -53.69 41.21
N ARG A 275 -5.52 -54.26 40.12
CA ARG A 275 -5.82 -53.44 38.91
C ARG A 275 -6.95 -52.42 39.16
N ARG A 276 -7.99 -52.80 39.91
CA ARG A 276 -9.05 -51.89 40.30
C ARG A 276 -8.52 -50.75 41.14
N ASP A 277 -7.65 -51.07 42.12
CA ASP A 277 -6.98 -50.06 42.92
C ASP A 277 -6.09 -49.14 42.06
N GLN A 278 -5.37 -49.70 41.09
CA GLN A 278 -4.57 -48.94 40.15
C GLN A 278 -5.44 -48.04 39.28
N ILE A 279 -6.55 -48.51 38.75
CA ILE A 279 -7.50 -47.70 37.99
C ILE A 279 -8.05 -46.55 38.83
N HIS A 280 -8.40 -46.84 40.07
CA HIS A 280 -8.92 -45.82 40.99
C HIS A 280 -7.86 -44.79 41.32
N GLU A 281 -6.62 -45.19 41.56
CA GLU A 281 -5.49 -44.32 41.80
C GLU A 281 -5.19 -43.43 40.56
N VAL A 282 -5.18 -44.03 39.36
CA VAL A 282 -4.96 -43.30 38.12
C VAL A 282 -6.08 -42.28 37.87
N ASN A 283 -7.34 -42.66 38.12
CA ASN A 283 -8.47 -41.73 37.99
C ASN A 283 -8.35 -40.55 38.96
N ASN A 284 -7.98 -40.81 40.21
CA ASN A 284 -7.77 -39.74 41.21
C ASN A 284 -6.62 -38.83 40.80
N ARG A 285 -5.50 -39.39 40.35
CA ARG A 285 -4.36 -38.62 39.85
C ARG A 285 -4.71 -37.83 38.59
N LEU A 286 -5.53 -38.39 37.70
CA LEU A 286 -5.99 -37.71 36.51
C LEU A 286 -6.89 -36.56 36.85
N GLU A 287 -7.83 -36.72 37.78
CA GLU A 287 -8.69 -35.66 38.30
C GLU A 287 -7.86 -34.53 38.96
N ASP A 288 -6.87 -34.88 39.77
CA ASP A 288 -5.94 -33.91 40.39
C ASP A 288 -5.18 -33.13 39.32
N VAL A 289 -4.62 -33.80 38.32
CA VAL A 289 -3.89 -33.15 37.22
C VAL A 289 -4.82 -32.26 36.39
N GLN A 290 -6.04 -32.70 36.13
CA GLN A 290 -7.03 -31.91 35.41
C GLN A 290 -7.43 -30.65 36.19
N ASN A 291 -7.62 -30.76 37.50
CA ASN A 291 -7.91 -29.60 38.36
C ASN A 291 -6.75 -28.59 38.36
N VAL A 292 -5.52 -29.06 38.48
CA VAL A 292 -4.33 -28.22 38.44
C VAL A 292 -4.15 -27.59 37.05
N LEU A 293 -4.40 -28.39 35.99
CA LEU A 293 -4.35 -27.90 34.59
C LEU A 293 -5.36 -26.79 34.35
N GLN A 294 -6.62 -26.96 34.80
CA GLN A 294 -7.65 -25.93 34.68
C GLN A 294 -7.28 -24.66 35.47
N ASN A 295 -6.76 -24.83 36.69
CA ASN A 295 -6.31 -23.67 37.48
C ASN A 295 -5.14 -22.96 36.84
N THR A 296 -4.18 -23.69 36.28
CA THR A 296 -3.03 -23.10 35.55
C THR A 296 -3.48 -22.38 34.30
N GLN A 297 -4.39 -22.98 33.52
CA GLN A 297 -4.98 -22.38 32.34
C GLN A 297 -5.79 -21.12 32.70
N ALA A 298 -6.61 -21.16 33.74
CA ALA A 298 -7.37 -20.02 34.21
C ALA A 298 -6.44 -18.87 34.66
N THR A 299 -5.35 -19.19 35.37
CA THR A 299 -4.35 -18.21 35.78
C THR A 299 -3.65 -17.58 34.56
N LEU A 300 -3.24 -18.41 33.61
CA LEU A 300 -2.61 -17.96 32.37
C LEU A 300 -3.56 -17.04 31.57
N GLN A 301 -4.82 -17.43 31.42
CA GLN A 301 -5.82 -16.61 30.76
C GLN A 301 -6.07 -15.29 31.49
N ALA A 302 -6.13 -15.29 32.82
CA ALA A 302 -6.32 -14.07 33.60
C ALA A 302 -5.13 -13.10 33.44
N GLU A 303 -3.90 -13.61 33.49
CA GLU A 303 -2.70 -12.81 33.27
C GLU A 303 -2.66 -12.23 31.86
N LEU A 304 -2.91 -13.05 30.82
CA LEU A 304 -2.95 -12.59 29.44
C LEU A 304 -4.08 -11.62 29.17
N LYS A 305 -5.24 -11.78 29.79
CA LYS A 305 -6.36 -10.86 29.70
C LYS A 305 -6.02 -9.49 30.34
N GLN A 306 -5.31 -9.48 31.45
CA GLN A 306 -4.82 -8.25 32.05
C GLN A 306 -3.78 -7.57 31.15
N ILE A 307 -2.86 -8.35 30.56
CA ILE A 307 -1.87 -7.84 29.62
C ILE A 307 -2.55 -7.29 28.36
N SER A 308 -3.61 -7.92 27.86
CA SER A 308 -4.31 -7.50 26.63
C SER A 308 -4.89 -6.09 26.71
N GLN A 309 -5.20 -5.60 27.89
CA GLN A 309 -5.72 -4.24 28.07
C GLN A 309 -4.67 -3.16 27.83
N SER A 310 -3.41 -3.44 28.12
CA SER A 310 -2.32 -2.47 28.08
C SER A 310 -1.30 -2.72 26.97
N LEU A 311 -1.34 -3.87 26.33
CA LEU A 311 -0.33 -4.30 25.36
C LEU A 311 -0.19 -3.33 24.18
N SER A 312 -1.31 -2.87 23.62
CA SER A 312 -1.30 -1.94 22.49
C SER A 312 -0.65 -0.60 22.86
N ALA A 313 -0.96 -0.09 24.03
CA ALA A 313 -0.34 1.14 24.54
C ALA A 313 1.16 0.98 24.73
N TRP A 314 1.60 -0.13 25.32
CA TRP A 314 3.02 -0.42 25.51
C TRP A 314 3.76 -0.56 24.19
N MET A 315 3.14 -1.23 23.22
CA MET A 315 3.75 -1.41 21.89
C MET A 315 3.95 -0.07 21.17
N VAL A 316 2.97 0.81 21.24
CA VAL A 316 3.06 2.16 20.68
C VAL A 316 4.15 2.98 21.38
N LEU A 317 4.22 2.94 22.71
CA LEU A 317 5.23 3.65 23.47
C LEU A 317 6.65 3.16 23.15
N VAL A 318 6.84 1.85 23.07
CA VAL A 318 8.14 1.26 22.67
C VAL A 318 8.52 1.64 21.25
N ALA A 319 7.59 1.64 20.31
CA ALA A 319 7.85 2.04 18.94
C ALA A 319 8.25 3.52 18.84
N LYS A 320 7.58 4.41 19.56
CA LYS A 320 7.95 5.83 19.64
C LYS A 320 9.34 6.04 20.23
N GLU A 321 9.65 5.36 21.33
CA GLU A 321 10.94 5.47 21.99
C GLU A 321 12.07 4.94 21.11
N LYS A 322 11.86 3.82 20.45
CA LYS A 322 12.80 3.26 19.47
C LYS A 322 13.06 4.23 18.33
N ALA A 323 12.02 4.87 17.79
CA ALA A 323 12.15 5.90 16.76
C ALA A 323 12.97 7.11 17.27
N VAL A 324 12.77 7.54 18.51
CA VAL A 324 13.55 8.62 19.12
C VAL A 324 15.03 8.26 19.18
N TYR A 325 15.38 7.08 19.64
CA TYR A 325 16.79 6.65 19.69
C TYR A 325 17.40 6.40 18.32
N ASN A 326 16.66 5.92 17.36
CA ASN A 326 17.11 5.83 15.96
C ASN A 326 17.44 7.21 15.37
N THR A 327 16.63 8.20 15.69
CA THR A 327 16.89 9.59 15.30
C THR A 327 18.12 10.17 16.01
N LEU A 328 18.27 9.88 17.30
CA LEU A 328 19.45 10.30 18.08
C LEU A 328 20.75 9.68 17.54
N ASN A 329 20.71 8.48 16.97
CA ASN A 329 21.87 7.87 16.32
C ASN A 329 22.35 8.61 15.07
N ASN A 330 21.51 9.43 14.46
CA ASN A 330 21.86 10.29 13.34
C ASN A 330 22.62 11.56 13.79
N PHE A 331 22.64 11.84 15.08
CA PHE A 331 23.29 13.01 15.64
C PHE A 331 24.79 12.75 15.86
N SER A 332 25.60 13.77 15.66
CA SER A 332 27.01 13.73 16.02
C SER A 332 27.17 14.05 17.51
N TYR A 333 27.95 13.25 18.22
CA TYR A 333 28.21 13.44 19.64
C TYR A 333 29.60 14.07 19.87
N ASP A 334 29.63 15.25 20.45
CA ASP A 334 30.86 15.88 20.93
C ASP A 334 31.11 15.49 22.40
N SER A 335 32.05 14.59 22.63
CA SER A 335 32.40 14.08 23.96
C SER A 335 33.01 15.13 24.85
N ALA A 336 33.72 16.10 24.29
CA ALA A 336 34.41 17.16 25.05
C ALA A 336 33.38 18.15 25.66
N ARG A 337 32.34 18.46 24.91
CA ARG A 337 31.32 19.43 25.30
C ARG A 337 30.04 18.77 25.83
N ARG A 338 29.93 17.46 25.78
CA ARG A 338 28.72 16.69 26.11
C ARG A 338 27.49 17.19 25.36
N THR A 339 27.65 17.59 24.11
CA THR A 339 26.61 18.13 23.26
C THR A 339 26.34 17.20 22.08
N LEU A 340 25.07 17.12 21.72
CA LEU A 340 24.61 16.48 20.49
C LEU A 340 24.46 17.55 19.41
N ILE A 341 24.97 17.29 18.23
CA ILE A 341 24.91 18.16 17.06
C ILE A 341 24.06 17.47 16.02
N ALA A 342 23.02 18.15 15.55
CA ALA A 342 22.13 17.66 14.53
C ALA A 342 21.96 18.68 13.41
N GLU A 343 21.82 18.20 12.19
CA GLU A 343 21.44 19.00 11.03
C GLU A 343 20.04 18.55 10.56
N ALA A 344 19.18 19.51 10.31
CA ALA A 344 17.82 19.21 9.89
C ALA A 344 17.31 20.20 8.85
N TRP A 345 16.43 19.71 7.98
CA TRP A 345 15.64 20.55 7.10
C TRP A 345 14.35 20.93 7.80
N VAL A 346 14.05 22.21 7.86
CA VAL A 346 12.89 22.78 8.57
C VAL A 346 12.22 23.82 7.69
N PRO A 347 10.89 23.89 7.65
CA PRO A 347 10.19 25.01 7.03
C PRO A 347 10.57 26.32 7.72
N THR A 348 10.95 27.32 6.94
CA THR A 348 11.45 28.60 7.48
C THR A 348 10.40 29.33 8.32
N ASN A 349 9.13 29.23 7.95
CA ASN A 349 8.03 29.88 8.66
C ASN A 349 7.72 29.24 10.02
N ASP A 350 8.09 27.96 10.22
CA ASP A 350 7.87 27.21 11.44
C ASP A 350 9.07 27.26 12.42
N LEU A 351 10.15 27.90 12.01
CA LEU A 351 11.36 28.02 12.83
C LEU A 351 11.11 28.70 14.20
N PRO A 352 10.30 29.76 14.32
CA PRO A 352 9.98 30.35 15.63
C PRO A 352 9.26 29.37 16.57
N LEU A 353 8.37 28.53 16.04
CA LEU A 353 7.66 27.51 16.82
C LEU A 353 8.63 26.49 17.39
N ILE A 354 9.59 26.05 16.58
CA ILE A 354 10.63 25.12 17.00
C ILE A 354 11.50 25.71 18.10
N ARG A 355 11.89 26.98 17.97
CA ARG A 355 12.65 27.68 19.03
C ARG A 355 11.89 27.75 20.33
N THR A 356 10.61 28.08 20.28
CA THR A 356 9.75 28.11 21.48
C THR A 356 9.66 26.74 22.14
N THR A 357 9.47 25.69 21.33
CA THR A 357 9.43 24.30 21.84
C THR A 357 10.74 23.88 22.50
N LEU A 358 11.88 24.22 21.91
CA LEU A 358 13.18 23.94 22.50
C LEU A 358 13.38 24.66 23.83
N GLN A 359 12.97 25.93 23.95
CA GLN A 359 13.00 26.69 25.18
C GLN A 359 12.11 26.07 26.26
N ASP A 360 10.90 25.67 25.90
CA ASP A 360 9.96 25.02 26.84
C ASP A 360 10.52 23.69 27.36
N VAL A 361 11.13 22.87 26.51
CA VAL A 361 11.78 21.62 26.94
C VAL A 361 12.96 21.90 27.87
N THR A 362 13.79 22.87 27.56
CA THR A 362 14.94 23.26 28.39
C THR A 362 14.46 23.78 29.76
N ASN A 363 13.42 24.59 29.80
CA ASN A 363 12.85 25.13 31.04
C ASN A 363 12.22 24.03 31.91
N ARG A 364 11.53 23.07 31.31
CA ARG A 364 10.98 21.91 32.04
C ARG A 364 12.06 21.02 32.65
N ALA A 365 13.16 20.86 31.94
CA ALA A 365 14.31 20.09 32.41
C ALA A 365 15.12 20.80 33.48
N GLY A 366 14.89 22.10 33.71
CA GLY A 366 15.60 22.90 34.72
C GLY A 366 17.06 23.18 34.41
N LEU A 367 17.47 23.05 33.15
CA LEU A 367 18.83 23.31 32.73
C LEU A 367 19.05 24.80 32.46
N SER A 368 20.24 25.29 32.86
CA SER A 368 20.64 26.68 32.64
C SER A 368 21.16 26.94 31.23
N VAL A 369 21.56 25.86 30.48
CA VAL A 369 22.10 25.97 29.13
C VAL A 369 20.97 25.76 28.14
N PRO A 370 20.62 26.76 27.32
CA PRO A 370 19.58 26.64 26.33
C PRO A 370 20.05 25.79 25.13
N SER A 371 19.11 25.06 24.51
CA SER A 371 19.37 24.45 23.21
C SER A 371 19.45 25.54 22.14
N ILE A 372 20.47 25.45 21.28
CA ILE A 372 20.75 26.46 20.26
C ILE A 372 20.35 25.91 18.90
N ILE A 373 19.62 26.71 18.14
CA ILE A 373 19.27 26.41 16.76
C ILE A 373 19.78 27.54 15.86
N ASN A 374 20.67 27.20 14.92
CA ASN A 374 21.25 28.15 13.98
C ASN A 374 20.89 27.78 12.57
N LYS A 375 20.50 28.78 11.78
CA LYS A 375 20.28 28.62 10.34
C LYS A 375 21.63 28.57 9.63
N ILE A 376 21.85 27.52 8.85
CA ILE A 376 23.07 27.33 8.05
C ILE A 376 22.76 27.64 6.60
N GLN A 377 23.69 28.30 5.92
CA GLN A 377 23.66 28.41 4.47
C GLN A 377 24.26 27.18 3.84
N THR A 378 23.52 26.55 2.94
CA THR A 378 23.96 25.35 2.21
C THR A 378 23.62 25.50 0.73
N ASN A 379 24.44 24.86 -0.11
CA ASN A 379 24.22 24.77 -1.53
C ASN A 379 23.40 23.51 -1.92
N LYS A 380 23.07 22.65 -0.94
CA LYS A 380 22.27 21.45 -1.18
C LYS A 380 20.85 21.81 -1.51
N THR A 381 20.24 21.06 -2.43
CA THR A 381 18.85 21.23 -2.80
C THR A 381 17.94 20.86 -1.62
N PRO A 382 17.10 21.79 -1.15
CA PRO A 382 16.14 21.46 -0.09
C PRO A 382 15.10 20.45 -0.53
N PRO A 383 14.49 19.71 0.41
CA PRO A 383 13.36 18.86 0.09
C PRO A 383 12.13 19.68 -0.30
N THR A 384 11.29 19.10 -1.14
CA THR A 384 10.03 19.72 -1.56
C THR A 384 8.94 19.43 -0.54
N TYR A 385 8.50 20.47 0.15
CA TYR A 385 7.40 20.39 1.12
C TYR A 385 6.17 21.14 0.60
N LEU A 386 5.12 20.40 0.31
CA LEU A 386 3.84 20.91 -0.18
C LEU A 386 2.79 20.69 0.91
N LYS A 387 2.31 21.78 1.51
CA LYS A 387 1.26 21.72 2.52
C LYS A 387 -0.06 21.34 1.86
N THR A 388 -0.70 20.32 2.37
CA THR A 388 -1.99 19.84 1.89
C THR A 388 -3.03 19.87 3.00
N ASN A 389 -4.29 19.99 2.61
CA ASN A 389 -5.41 19.82 3.50
C ASN A 389 -6.16 18.51 3.15
N LYS A 390 -7.22 18.21 3.87
CA LYS A 390 -8.01 16.99 3.69
C LYS A 390 -8.53 16.80 2.25
N ILE A 391 -8.88 17.87 1.55
CA ILE A 391 -9.43 17.83 0.19
C ILE A 391 -8.32 17.69 -0.86
N THR A 392 -7.22 18.41 -0.69
CA THR A 392 -6.13 18.48 -1.68
C THR A 392 -5.13 17.32 -1.54
N GLU A 393 -5.14 16.59 -0.43
CA GLU A 393 -4.21 15.50 -0.18
C GLU A 393 -4.27 14.41 -1.25
N GLY A 394 -5.46 14.00 -1.67
CA GLY A 394 -5.64 13.00 -2.71
C GLY A 394 -5.05 13.42 -4.05
N PHE A 395 -5.28 14.65 -4.46
CA PHE A 395 -4.71 15.21 -5.70
C PHE A 395 -3.19 15.32 -5.63
N GLN A 396 -2.67 15.76 -4.49
CA GLN A 396 -1.23 15.83 -4.28
C GLN A 396 -0.57 14.44 -4.31
N THR A 397 -1.21 13.44 -3.75
CA THR A 397 -0.74 12.05 -3.78
C THR A 397 -0.71 11.50 -5.20
N ILE A 398 -1.71 11.79 -6.02
CA ILE A 398 -1.73 11.40 -7.43
C ILE A 398 -0.56 12.02 -8.19
N VAL A 399 -0.29 13.29 -7.98
CA VAL A 399 0.84 13.99 -8.61
C VAL A 399 2.17 13.41 -8.12
N ASN A 400 2.32 13.17 -6.83
CA ASN A 400 3.53 12.62 -6.25
C ASN A 400 3.81 11.17 -6.70
N ALA A 401 2.79 10.42 -7.10
CA ALA A 401 2.96 9.10 -7.68
C ALA A 401 3.70 9.12 -9.03
N TYR A 402 3.57 10.20 -9.79
CA TYR A 402 4.35 10.42 -11.01
C TYR A 402 5.78 10.87 -10.72
N GLY A 403 5.95 11.77 -9.78
CA GLY A 403 7.24 12.29 -9.35
C GLY A 403 7.09 13.43 -8.35
N THR A 404 8.17 13.77 -7.67
CA THR A 404 8.20 14.89 -6.74
C THR A 404 8.61 16.16 -7.48
N ALA A 405 7.83 17.23 -7.36
CA ALA A 405 8.13 18.52 -7.97
C ALA A 405 9.50 19.06 -7.48
N THR A 406 10.24 19.72 -8.35
CA THR A 406 11.48 20.37 -7.99
C THR A 406 11.22 21.49 -6.96
N TYR A 407 12.19 21.70 -6.07
CA TYR A 407 12.06 22.77 -5.06
C TYR A 407 11.72 24.14 -5.68
N GLN A 408 10.67 24.78 -5.15
CA GLN A 408 10.13 26.07 -5.63
C GLN A 408 9.56 26.07 -7.04
N GLU A 409 9.38 24.93 -7.66
CA GLU A 409 8.62 24.80 -8.91
C GLU A 409 7.12 25.01 -8.67
N VAL A 410 6.38 25.42 -9.70
CA VAL A 410 4.91 25.48 -9.61
C VAL A 410 4.36 24.11 -9.25
N ASN A 411 3.53 24.06 -8.21
CA ASN A 411 2.92 22.79 -7.78
C ASN A 411 1.96 22.27 -8.85
N PRO A 412 2.25 21.13 -9.48
CA PRO A 412 1.37 20.58 -10.52
C PRO A 412 -0.01 20.15 -10.00
N ALA A 413 -0.17 19.92 -8.69
CA ALA A 413 -1.44 19.52 -8.10
C ALA A 413 -2.53 20.59 -8.19
N ILE A 414 -2.17 21.86 -8.21
CA ILE A 414 -3.15 22.96 -8.30
C ILE A 414 -3.90 22.93 -9.64
N PRO A 415 -3.22 22.89 -10.79
CA PRO A 415 -3.91 22.69 -12.07
C PRO A 415 -4.71 21.39 -12.14
N VAL A 416 -4.17 20.30 -11.61
CA VAL A 416 -4.80 18.98 -11.61
C VAL A 416 -6.11 18.97 -10.84
N PHE A 417 -6.27 19.78 -9.82
CA PHE A 417 -7.53 19.90 -9.09
C PHE A 417 -8.73 20.24 -9.98
N VAL A 418 -8.52 21.02 -11.03
CA VAL A 418 -9.57 21.40 -11.98
C VAL A 418 -9.49 20.58 -13.28
N THR A 419 -8.31 20.44 -13.86
CA THR A 419 -8.15 19.82 -15.19
C THR A 419 -8.40 18.33 -15.20
N PHE A 420 -7.90 17.60 -14.24
CA PHE A 420 -8.08 16.15 -14.17
C PHE A 420 -9.55 15.72 -14.02
N PRO A 421 -10.33 16.25 -13.06
CA PRO A 421 -11.75 15.95 -12.97
C PRO A 421 -12.55 16.40 -14.19
N PHE A 422 -12.19 17.51 -14.81
CA PHE A 422 -12.86 18.00 -16.01
C PHE A 422 -12.64 17.08 -17.22
N LEU A 423 -11.42 16.62 -17.45
CA LEU A 423 -11.13 15.66 -18.50
C LEU A 423 -11.82 14.31 -18.26
N PHE A 424 -11.85 13.87 -17.01
CA PHE A 424 -12.65 12.71 -16.63
C PHE A 424 -14.14 12.91 -16.97
N ALA A 425 -14.68 14.06 -16.63
CA ALA A 425 -16.08 14.38 -16.90
C ALA A 425 -16.41 14.39 -18.40
N VAL A 426 -15.52 14.89 -19.22
CA VAL A 426 -15.68 14.86 -20.69
C VAL A 426 -15.76 13.42 -21.21
N MET A 427 -14.97 12.51 -20.65
CA MET A 427 -15.01 11.10 -21.01
C MET A 427 -16.24 10.36 -20.47
N PHE A 428 -16.66 10.71 -19.25
CA PHE A 428 -17.73 10.02 -18.53
C PHE A 428 -19.13 10.56 -18.80
N GLY A 429 -19.28 11.67 -19.42
CA GLY A 429 -20.43 12.49 -19.74
C GLY A 429 -21.82 11.89 -19.81
N ASP A 430 -22.33 11.36 -18.70
CA ASP A 430 -23.72 10.90 -18.55
C ASP A 430 -24.27 11.40 -17.22
N PHE A 431 -25.40 12.12 -17.29
CA PHE A 431 -26.01 12.73 -16.10
C PHE A 431 -26.46 11.72 -15.05
N GLY A 432 -27.06 10.61 -15.49
CA GLY A 432 -27.55 9.57 -14.58
C GLY A 432 -26.41 8.85 -13.86
N HIS A 433 -25.39 8.47 -14.59
CA HIS A 433 -24.19 7.84 -14.01
C HIS A 433 -23.44 8.80 -13.09
N ALA A 434 -23.39 10.07 -13.45
CA ALA A 434 -22.80 11.12 -12.62
C ALA A 434 -23.54 11.29 -11.29
N ILE A 435 -24.84 11.22 -11.27
CA ILE A 435 -25.64 11.27 -10.04
C ILE A 435 -25.39 10.06 -9.15
N ILE A 436 -25.30 8.86 -9.72
CA ILE A 436 -24.94 7.65 -8.96
C ILE A 436 -23.58 7.82 -8.29
N MET A 437 -22.60 8.28 -9.02
CA MET A 437 -21.25 8.53 -8.51
C MET A 437 -21.23 9.63 -7.45
N LEU A 438 -21.98 10.70 -7.66
CA LEU A 438 -22.14 11.80 -6.70
C LEU A 438 -22.77 11.32 -5.40
N SER A 439 -23.81 10.50 -5.47
CA SER A 439 -24.48 9.93 -4.30
C SER A 439 -23.53 9.01 -3.51
N ALA A 440 -22.75 8.20 -4.21
CA ALA A 440 -21.77 7.33 -3.56
C ALA A 440 -20.66 8.15 -2.87
N ALA A 441 -20.17 9.19 -3.51
CA ALA A 441 -19.13 10.07 -2.92
C ALA A 441 -19.66 10.83 -1.71
N LEU A 442 -20.87 11.38 -1.77
CA LEU A 442 -21.52 12.07 -0.66
C LEU A 442 -21.81 11.12 0.51
N ALA A 443 -22.22 9.88 0.25
CA ALA A 443 -22.40 8.89 1.27
C ALA A 443 -21.09 8.52 1.99
N MET A 444 -19.99 8.36 1.26
CA MET A 444 -18.68 8.12 1.84
C MET A 444 -18.20 9.30 2.70
N ILE A 445 -18.49 10.52 2.31
CA ILE A 445 -18.11 11.71 3.09
C ILE A 445 -18.98 11.86 4.34
N TYR A 446 -20.29 11.61 4.22
CA TYR A 446 -21.20 11.74 5.35
C TYR A 446 -20.92 10.72 6.46
N TRP A 447 -20.65 9.46 6.10
CA TRP A 447 -20.32 8.40 7.05
C TRP A 447 -18.81 8.15 7.20
N GLU A 448 -18.03 9.17 7.04
CA GLU A 448 -16.56 9.08 7.05
C GLU A 448 -16.00 8.35 8.27
N LYS A 449 -16.51 8.68 9.47
CA LYS A 449 -16.04 8.09 10.74
C LYS A 449 -16.32 6.58 10.83
N SER A 450 -17.46 6.14 10.35
CA SER A 450 -17.87 4.74 10.38
C SER A 450 -17.14 3.91 9.31
N LEU A 451 -16.98 4.48 8.12
CA LEU A 451 -16.37 3.79 6.98
C LEU A 451 -14.84 3.71 7.08
N LYS A 452 -14.21 4.61 7.81
CA LYS A 452 -12.76 4.57 8.08
C LYS A 452 -12.31 3.26 8.75
N LYS A 453 -13.19 2.61 9.50
CA LYS A 453 -12.93 1.35 10.22
C LYS A 453 -13.07 0.10 9.37
N VAL A 454 -13.51 0.21 8.13
CA VAL A 454 -13.66 -0.93 7.23
C VAL A 454 -12.29 -1.40 6.74
N SER A 455 -11.98 -2.68 6.94
CA SER A 455 -10.66 -3.27 6.67
C SER A 455 -10.46 -3.82 5.25
N PHE A 456 -11.46 -3.72 4.38
CA PHE A 456 -11.38 -4.22 3.01
C PHE A 456 -10.48 -3.31 2.15
N GLU A 457 -9.38 -3.85 1.62
CA GLU A 457 -8.34 -3.06 0.92
C GLU A 457 -8.87 -2.25 -0.27
N LEU A 458 -9.69 -2.87 -1.12
CA LEU A 458 -10.24 -2.20 -2.30
C LEU A 458 -11.14 -1.03 -1.89
N PHE A 459 -11.96 -1.22 -0.86
CA PHE A 459 -12.79 -0.16 -0.31
C PHE A 459 -11.96 0.96 0.34
N ALA A 460 -10.89 0.61 1.04
CA ALA A 460 -9.99 1.60 1.64
C ALA A 460 -9.35 2.51 0.57
N MET A 461 -8.96 1.94 -0.57
CA MET A 461 -8.42 2.70 -1.71
C MET A 461 -9.47 3.68 -2.29
N ILE A 462 -10.69 3.22 -2.50
CA ILE A 462 -11.80 4.05 -3.00
C ILE A 462 -12.14 5.14 -1.98
N PHE A 463 -12.17 4.79 -0.70
CA PHE A 463 -12.46 5.72 0.39
C PHE A 463 -11.40 6.83 0.52
N TYR A 464 -10.13 6.50 0.33
CA TYR A 464 -9.06 7.50 0.31
C TYR A 464 -9.27 8.56 -0.78
N GLY A 465 -9.75 8.17 -1.94
CA GLY A 465 -10.05 9.04 -3.08
C GLY A 465 -11.47 9.66 -3.08
N ARG A 466 -12.20 9.68 -1.97
CA ARG A 466 -13.58 10.17 -1.93
C ARG A 466 -13.78 11.61 -2.40
N TYR A 467 -12.86 12.52 -2.07
CA TYR A 467 -12.94 13.92 -2.50
C TYR A 467 -12.64 14.08 -3.98
N ILE A 468 -11.74 13.28 -4.53
CA ILE A 468 -11.47 13.21 -5.97
C ILE A 468 -12.74 12.75 -6.70
N ALA A 469 -13.37 11.69 -6.20
CA ALA A 469 -14.63 11.17 -6.73
C ALA A 469 -15.76 12.21 -6.67
N LEU A 470 -15.85 12.97 -5.60
CA LEU A 470 -16.82 14.06 -5.48
C LEU A 470 -16.64 15.12 -6.57
N VAL A 471 -15.42 15.60 -6.75
CA VAL A 471 -15.15 16.64 -7.78
C VAL A 471 -15.39 16.10 -9.18
N MET A 472 -14.95 14.88 -9.46
CA MET A 472 -15.21 14.21 -10.73
C MET A 472 -16.72 14.07 -11.01
N ALA A 473 -17.49 13.68 -10.00
CA ALA A 473 -18.93 13.54 -10.11
C ALA A 473 -19.64 14.87 -10.39
N VAL A 474 -19.24 15.95 -9.72
CA VAL A 474 -19.80 17.29 -9.95
C VAL A 474 -19.53 17.77 -11.37
N PHE A 475 -18.32 17.61 -11.86
CA PHE A 475 -18.00 17.95 -13.25
C PHE A 475 -18.74 17.06 -14.26
N SER A 476 -18.92 15.78 -13.93
CA SER A 476 -19.65 14.84 -14.78
C SER A 476 -21.13 15.18 -14.89
N VAL A 477 -21.75 15.69 -13.84
CA VAL A 477 -23.13 16.23 -13.88
C VAL A 477 -23.23 17.36 -14.90
N PHE A 478 -22.29 18.32 -14.85
CA PHE A 478 -22.26 19.40 -15.82
C PHE A 478 -22.09 18.89 -17.26
N THR A 479 -21.16 17.98 -17.47
CA THR A 479 -20.89 17.43 -18.81
C THR A 479 -22.05 16.60 -19.33
N GLY A 480 -22.74 15.85 -18.45
CA GLY A 480 -23.96 15.13 -18.80
C GLY A 480 -25.10 16.03 -19.24
N LEU A 481 -25.23 17.20 -18.62
CA LEU A 481 -26.19 18.22 -19.06
C LEU A 481 -25.83 18.80 -20.43
N ILE A 482 -24.54 19.03 -20.69
CA ILE A 482 -24.08 19.52 -21.99
C ILE A 482 -24.32 18.49 -23.10
N TYR A 483 -24.04 17.23 -22.84
CA TYR A 483 -24.31 16.15 -23.82
C TYR A 483 -25.79 15.76 -23.92
N ASN A 484 -26.60 16.24 -23.00
CA ASN A 484 -28.02 15.93 -22.92
C ASN A 484 -28.29 14.42 -22.94
N ASP A 485 -27.56 13.70 -22.12
CA ASP A 485 -27.60 12.24 -22.01
C ASP A 485 -27.90 11.84 -20.57
N VAL A 486 -28.94 11.04 -20.36
CA VAL A 486 -29.35 10.46 -19.08
C VAL A 486 -29.70 8.99 -19.28
N PHE A 487 -28.84 8.08 -18.86
CA PHE A 487 -29.03 6.64 -19.06
C PHE A 487 -29.38 6.25 -20.51
N SER A 488 -28.69 6.84 -21.49
CA SER A 488 -28.95 6.70 -22.93
C SER A 488 -30.18 7.39 -23.50
N MET A 489 -30.89 8.13 -22.70
CA MET A 489 -32.06 8.91 -23.10
C MET A 489 -31.73 10.39 -23.07
N SER A 490 -32.35 11.17 -23.94
CA SER A 490 -32.20 12.62 -23.96
C SER A 490 -33.24 13.29 -23.08
N MET A 491 -32.84 14.40 -22.45
CA MET A 491 -33.76 15.26 -21.70
C MET A 491 -34.40 16.33 -22.61
N THR A 492 -35.69 16.54 -22.51
CA THR A 492 -36.47 17.55 -23.24
C THR A 492 -36.67 18.80 -22.39
N LEU A 493 -35.55 19.44 -21.97
CA LEU A 493 -35.62 20.62 -21.10
C LEU A 493 -36.11 21.89 -21.81
N PHE A 494 -35.77 22.00 -23.08
CA PHE A 494 -36.09 23.18 -23.92
C PHE A 494 -36.68 22.69 -25.26
N GLU A 495 -37.26 23.61 -26.00
CA GLU A 495 -37.78 23.32 -27.33
C GLU A 495 -36.67 23.04 -28.34
N SER A 496 -36.83 22.04 -29.18
CA SER A 496 -35.90 21.72 -30.25
C SER A 496 -35.86 22.76 -31.33
N ALA A 497 -34.66 22.99 -31.90
CA ALA A 497 -34.51 23.83 -33.09
C ALA A 497 -34.94 23.15 -34.40
N TRP A 498 -35.19 21.85 -34.36
CA TRP A 498 -35.53 21.04 -35.52
C TRP A 498 -37.03 20.72 -35.60
N GLU A 499 -37.64 20.87 -36.80
CA GLU A 499 -39.01 20.51 -37.08
C GLU A 499 -39.07 19.29 -38.01
N PHE A 500 -39.87 18.30 -37.63
CA PHE A 500 -40.15 17.17 -38.46
C PHE A 500 -41.52 17.33 -39.15
N LYS A 501 -41.52 17.75 -40.43
CA LYS A 501 -42.72 17.87 -41.23
C LYS A 501 -43.07 16.51 -41.84
N LYS A 502 -44.21 15.94 -41.44
CA LYS A 502 -44.70 14.70 -41.99
C LYS A 502 -45.25 14.91 -43.38
N PRO A 503 -44.75 14.17 -44.45
CA PRO A 503 -45.34 14.23 -45.76
C PRO A 503 -46.74 13.62 -45.77
N GLU A 504 -47.62 13.97 -46.74
CA GLU A 504 -48.95 13.46 -46.86
C GLU A 504 -49.01 11.93 -47.03
N ASN A 505 -47.96 11.33 -47.60
CA ASN A 505 -47.81 9.88 -47.82
C ASN A 505 -46.94 9.19 -46.77
N TYR A 506 -47.02 9.59 -45.52
CA TYR A 506 -46.20 9.05 -44.42
C TYR A 506 -46.56 7.57 -44.16
N THR A 507 -45.52 6.70 -44.28
CA THR A 507 -45.60 5.32 -43.83
C THR A 507 -44.57 5.16 -42.68
N ASN A 508 -44.85 4.29 -41.72
CA ASN A 508 -43.94 4.09 -40.56
C ASN A 508 -42.52 3.62 -40.92
N THR A 509 -42.28 3.32 -42.21
CA THR A 509 -41.00 2.87 -42.75
C THR A 509 -40.22 3.96 -43.47
N THR A 510 -40.77 5.15 -43.71
CA THR A 510 -40.07 6.26 -44.36
C THR A 510 -39.30 7.10 -43.39
N SER A 511 -38.06 7.41 -43.70
CA SER A 511 -37.25 8.37 -42.94
C SER A 511 -37.71 9.79 -43.28
N ILE A 512 -37.83 10.63 -42.26
CA ILE A 512 -38.22 12.02 -42.36
C ILE A 512 -36.99 12.90 -42.20
N VAL A 513 -36.79 13.86 -43.12
CA VAL A 513 -35.72 14.86 -42.99
C VAL A 513 -36.20 16.00 -42.10
N ALA A 514 -35.47 16.26 -41.04
CA ALA A 514 -35.74 17.40 -40.16
C ALA A 514 -35.23 18.71 -40.80
N THR A 515 -35.99 19.78 -40.62
CA THR A 515 -35.65 21.14 -41.11
C THR A 515 -35.51 22.06 -39.90
N LEU A 516 -34.64 23.08 -40.03
CA LEU A 516 -34.51 24.11 -39.00
C LEU A 516 -35.78 24.95 -38.91
N ARG A 517 -36.13 25.38 -37.71
CA ARG A 517 -37.25 26.30 -37.46
C ARG A 517 -37.01 27.66 -38.14
N GLU A 518 -38.06 28.18 -38.79
CA GLU A 518 -38.00 29.47 -39.50
C GLU A 518 -37.91 30.69 -38.56
N ASP A 519 -38.38 30.56 -37.30
CA ASP A 519 -38.38 31.63 -36.29
C ASP A 519 -37.02 31.86 -35.61
N GLY A 520 -35.97 31.18 -36.04
CA GLY A 520 -34.60 31.35 -35.53
C GLY A 520 -34.35 30.82 -34.14
N HIS A 521 -35.30 30.08 -33.56
CA HIS A 521 -35.11 29.44 -32.27
C HIS A 521 -34.01 28.37 -32.33
N ARG A 522 -33.14 28.36 -31.33
CA ARG A 522 -32.10 27.36 -31.20
C ARG A 522 -32.13 26.78 -29.79
N TYR A 523 -31.68 25.55 -29.63
CA TYR A 523 -31.57 24.93 -28.33
C TYR A 523 -30.56 25.67 -27.45
N PRO A 524 -30.98 26.24 -26.30
CA PRO A 524 -30.15 27.25 -25.59
C PRO A 524 -28.95 26.65 -24.83
N PHE A 525 -29.00 25.37 -24.45
CA PHE A 525 -27.97 24.79 -23.62
C PHE A 525 -27.72 23.32 -23.96
N GLY A 526 -26.48 22.97 -24.36
CA GLY A 526 -26.07 21.63 -24.70
C GLY A 526 -26.54 21.16 -26.08
N LEU A 527 -26.56 19.86 -26.27
CA LEU A 527 -27.00 19.20 -27.49
C LEU A 527 -28.54 19.14 -27.57
N ASP A 528 -29.06 19.33 -28.75
CA ASP A 528 -30.48 19.18 -29.00
C ASP A 528 -30.94 17.73 -28.89
N TYR A 529 -32.03 17.47 -28.23
CA TYR A 529 -32.58 16.14 -28.06
C TYR A 529 -33.09 15.50 -29.39
N ALA A 530 -33.31 16.31 -30.43
CA ALA A 530 -33.74 15.82 -31.74
C ALA A 530 -32.70 14.92 -32.42
N TRP A 531 -31.43 15.07 -32.05
CA TRP A 531 -30.35 14.18 -32.53
C TRP A 531 -30.43 12.77 -31.99
N HIS A 532 -31.06 12.56 -30.83
CA HIS A 532 -31.20 11.25 -30.24
C HIS A 532 -32.12 10.36 -31.08
N GLY A 533 -31.65 9.18 -31.48
CA GLY A 533 -32.39 8.25 -32.31
C GLY A 533 -32.46 8.60 -33.82
N SER A 534 -31.78 9.64 -34.27
CA SER A 534 -31.63 9.93 -35.69
C SER A 534 -30.61 8.99 -36.34
N GLU A 535 -30.77 8.72 -37.67
CA GLU A 535 -29.87 7.84 -38.40
C GLU A 535 -28.43 8.37 -38.47
N ASN A 536 -28.25 9.70 -38.47
CA ASN A 536 -26.94 10.36 -38.53
C ASN A 536 -26.43 10.87 -37.21
N ASP A 537 -26.98 10.40 -36.10
CA ASP A 537 -26.55 10.79 -34.75
C ASP A 537 -25.08 10.46 -34.50
N LEU A 538 -24.68 9.25 -34.87
CA LEU A 538 -23.29 8.79 -34.69
C LEU A 538 -22.29 9.65 -35.46
N LEU A 539 -22.62 10.03 -36.71
CA LEU A 539 -21.78 10.86 -37.57
C LEU A 539 -21.60 12.26 -36.95
N PHE A 540 -22.68 12.86 -36.49
CA PHE A 540 -22.67 14.16 -35.80
C PHE A 540 -21.88 14.11 -34.50
N SER A 541 -22.12 13.11 -33.67
CA SER A 541 -21.44 12.95 -32.39
C SER A 541 -19.94 12.75 -32.55
N ASN A 542 -19.53 11.96 -33.54
CA ASN A 542 -18.11 11.76 -33.85
C ASN A 542 -17.41 13.08 -34.22
N SER A 543 -18.00 13.82 -35.14
CA SER A 543 -17.44 15.10 -35.60
C SER A 543 -17.34 16.11 -34.48
N LEU A 544 -18.40 16.28 -33.70
CA LEU A 544 -18.44 17.21 -32.58
C LEU A 544 -17.42 16.87 -31.50
N LYS A 545 -17.42 15.64 -31.04
CA LYS A 545 -16.57 15.18 -29.94
C LYS A 545 -15.09 15.16 -30.33
N MET A 546 -14.77 14.80 -31.56
CA MET A 546 -13.39 14.84 -32.06
C MET A 546 -12.83 16.27 -32.10
N LYS A 547 -13.57 17.22 -32.65
CA LYS A 547 -13.18 18.63 -32.70
C LYS A 547 -13.10 19.26 -31.30
N MET A 548 -14.03 18.93 -30.43
CA MET A 548 -13.99 19.34 -29.04
C MET A 548 -12.76 18.79 -28.30
N SER A 549 -12.39 17.53 -28.56
CA SER A 549 -11.20 16.93 -27.96
C SER A 549 -9.92 17.65 -28.36
N ILE A 550 -9.80 18.03 -29.62
CA ILE A 550 -8.66 18.81 -30.12
C ILE A 550 -8.62 20.20 -29.50
N LEU A 551 -9.76 20.88 -29.35
CA LEU A 551 -9.86 22.20 -28.71
C LEU A 551 -9.41 22.12 -27.24
N LEU A 552 -9.92 21.14 -26.50
CA LEU A 552 -9.56 20.97 -25.10
C LEU A 552 -8.08 20.57 -24.93
N GLY A 553 -7.57 19.72 -25.79
CA GLY A 553 -6.17 19.33 -25.82
C GLY A 553 -5.24 20.51 -26.09
N TRP A 554 -5.56 21.32 -27.08
CA TRP A 554 -4.81 22.54 -27.36
C TRP A 554 -4.83 23.51 -26.17
N ALA A 555 -6.00 23.78 -25.59
CA ALA A 555 -6.14 24.64 -24.42
C ALA A 555 -5.32 24.12 -23.23
N HIS A 556 -5.36 22.84 -22.95
CA HIS A 556 -4.63 22.20 -21.85
C HIS A 556 -3.10 22.28 -22.06
N MET A 557 -2.62 21.98 -23.25
CA MET A 557 -1.19 22.07 -23.57
C MET A 557 -0.68 23.52 -23.57
N THR A 558 -1.44 24.47 -24.07
CA THR A 558 -1.11 25.91 -24.01
C THR A 558 -1.02 26.40 -22.57
N TYR A 559 -1.97 26.03 -21.76
CA TYR A 559 -1.97 26.30 -20.32
C TYR A 559 -0.73 25.74 -19.63
N SER A 560 -0.36 24.49 -19.95
CA SER A 560 0.84 23.86 -19.41
C SER A 560 2.13 24.56 -19.83
N LEU A 561 2.23 25.00 -21.07
CA LEU A 561 3.37 25.80 -21.55
C LEU A 561 3.49 27.14 -20.82
N CYS A 562 2.37 27.79 -20.48
CA CYS A 562 2.38 29.02 -19.70
C CYS A 562 3.03 28.83 -18.31
N PHE A 563 2.90 27.67 -17.70
CA PHE A 563 3.61 27.36 -16.45
C PHE A 563 5.12 27.27 -16.62
N SER A 564 5.61 26.85 -17.78
CA SER A 564 7.05 26.92 -18.08
C SER A 564 7.57 28.37 -18.02
N TYR A 565 6.81 29.31 -18.56
CA TYR A 565 7.14 30.76 -18.44
C TYR A 565 7.17 31.21 -16.97
N ILE A 566 6.17 30.83 -16.18
CA ILE A 566 6.09 31.21 -14.76
C ILE A 566 7.27 30.65 -13.98
N ASN A 567 7.65 29.40 -14.22
CA ASN A 567 8.83 28.78 -13.60
C ASN A 567 10.11 29.50 -13.99
N ALA A 568 10.32 29.77 -15.26
CA ALA A 568 11.50 30.47 -15.77
C ALA A 568 11.64 31.87 -15.16
N ARG A 569 10.54 32.59 -15.03
CA ARG A 569 10.52 33.90 -14.38
C ARG A 569 10.82 33.85 -12.89
N HIS A 570 10.28 32.85 -12.18
CA HIS A 570 10.56 32.67 -10.75
C HIS A 570 12.01 32.38 -10.47
N PHE A 571 12.61 31.47 -11.25
CA PHE A 571 14.01 31.10 -11.10
C PHE A 571 15.00 32.12 -11.67
N LYS A 572 14.50 33.21 -12.25
CA LYS A 572 15.30 34.28 -12.85
C LYS A 572 16.25 33.79 -13.94
N LYS A 573 15.76 32.92 -14.80
CA LYS A 573 16.49 32.37 -15.95
C LYS A 573 15.91 32.94 -17.26
N PRO A 574 16.32 34.12 -17.73
CA PRO A 574 15.75 34.73 -18.92
C PRO A 574 15.99 33.92 -20.19
N ILE A 575 17.06 33.10 -20.23
CA ILE A 575 17.32 32.26 -21.40
C ILE A 575 16.26 31.17 -21.58
N ASP A 576 15.69 30.62 -20.52
CA ASP A 576 14.62 29.66 -20.63
C ASP A 576 13.35 30.27 -21.23
N ILE A 577 13.10 31.57 -21.01
CA ILE A 577 12.01 32.29 -21.65
C ILE A 577 12.28 32.45 -23.14
N TRP A 578 13.43 33.00 -23.51
CA TRP A 578 13.75 33.34 -24.89
C TRP A 578 14.16 32.10 -25.73
N GLY A 579 14.75 31.10 -25.12
CA GLY A 579 15.25 29.93 -25.80
C GLY A 579 14.29 28.74 -25.85
N ASN A 580 13.42 28.57 -24.87
CA ASN A 580 12.53 27.44 -24.78
C ASN A 580 11.04 27.80 -24.82
N PHE A 581 10.62 28.79 -24.04
CA PHE A 581 9.21 29.10 -23.94
C PHE A 581 8.68 29.75 -25.21
N ILE A 582 9.26 30.89 -25.64
CA ILE A 582 8.78 31.65 -26.79
C ILE A 582 8.87 30.85 -28.08
N PRO A 583 10.01 30.20 -28.41
CA PRO A 583 10.09 29.35 -29.61
C PRO A 583 9.13 28.19 -29.57
N GLY A 584 9.01 27.54 -28.46
CA GLY A 584 8.08 26.40 -28.27
C GLY A 584 6.61 26.83 -28.42
N MET A 585 6.24 27.95 -27.83
CA MET A 585 4.89 28.50 -27.95
C MET A 585 4.57 28.88 -29.38
N ILE A 586 5.48 29.58 -30.08
CA ILE A 586 5.27 29.95 -31.48
C ILE A 586 5.13 28.72 -32.36
N PHE A 587 6.00 27.74 -32.19
CA PHE A 587 5.93 26.48 -32.93
C PHE A 587 4.57 25.79 -32.76
N PHE A 588 4.18 25.59 -31.53
CA PHE A 588 2.91 24.94 -31.19
C PHE A 588 1.68 25.69 -31.72
N GLN A 589 1.64 26.99 -31.49
CA GLN A 589 0.51 27.85 -31.92
C GLN A 589 0.43 28.00 -33.44
N SER A 590 1.56 28.03 -34.14
CA SER A 590 1.58 28.16 -35.61
C SER A 590 0.95 26.95 -36.31
N ILE A 591 1.01 25.78 -35.71
CA ILE A 591 0.44 24.56 -36.29
C ILE A 591 -0.93 24.26 -35.66
N PHE A 592 -0.97 23.96 -34.39
CA PHE A 592 -2.19 23.51 -33.72
C PHE A 592 -3.13 24.61 -33.30
N GLY A 593 -2.61 25.79 -32.93
CA GLY A 593 -3.42 26.96 -32.71
C GLY A 593 -4.15 27.42 -33.97
N TYR A 594 -3.48 27.32 -35.11
CA TYR A 594 -4.10 27.58 -36.40
C TYR A 594 -5.22 26.58 -36.71
N LEU A 595 -4.97 25.27 -36.46
CA LEU A 595 -5.98 24.23 -36.62
C LEU A 595 -7.24 24.52 -35.78
N VAL A 596 -7.05 24.91 -34.53
CA VAL A 596 -8.15 25.28 -33.61
C VAL A 596 -8.93 26.48 -34.12
N ILE A 597 -8.26 27.51 -34.59
CA ILE A 597 -8.91 28.70 -35.17
C ILE A 597 -9.71 28.32 -36.41
N CYS A 598 -9.18 27.43 -37.25
CA CYS A 598 -9.90 26.95 -38.42
C CYS A 598 -11.14 26.12 -38.05
N ILE A 599 -11.06 25.31 -36.99
CA ILE A 599 -12.21 24.55 -36.47
C ILE A 599 -13.32 25.50 -36.02
N VAL A 600 -12.98 26.50 -35.21
CA VAL A 600 -13.96 27.49 -34.72
C VAL A 600 -14.54 28.33 -35.88
N TYR A 601 -13.70 28.70 -36.82
CA TYR A 601 -14.16 29.44 -37.99
C TYR A 601 -15.13 28.59 -38.83
N LYS A 602 -14.81 27.33 -39.08
CA LYS A 602 -15.70 26.40 -39.80
C LYS A 602 -17.05 26.25 -39.10
N TRP A 603 -17.08 26.22 -37.79
CA TRP A 603 -18.35 26.17 -37.03
C TRP A 603 -19.17 27.47 -37.13
N SER A 604 -18.51 28.60 -37.28
CA SER A 604 -19.17 29.90 -37.31
C SER A 604 -19.73 30.29 -38.68
N VAL A 605 -19.32 29.61 -39.74
CA VAL A 605 -19.74 29.91 -41.13
C VAL A 605 -20.96 29.10 -41.53
N ASP A 606 -21.94 29.74 -42.17
CA ASP A 606 -23.10 29.10 -42.79
C ASP A 606 -22.74 28.54 -44.15
N TRP A 607 -22.38 27.25 -44.23
CA TRP A 607 -21.99 26.57 -45.47
C TRP A 607 -23.18 26.33 -46.38
N LEU A 608 -24.35 26.07 -45.84
CA LEU A 608 -25.54 25.80 -46.60
C LEU A 608 -26.10 27.08 -47.27
N GLY A 609 -26.05 28.19 -46.56
CA GLY A 609 -26.54 29.46 -47.11
C GLY A 609 -25.65 30.06 -48.21
N THR A 610 -24.35 29.76 -48.18
CA THR A 610 -23.38 30.23 -49.22
C THR A 610 -23.22 29.24 -50.38
N GLY A 611 -23.76 28.01 -50.26
CA GLY A 611 -23.68 26.98 -51.30
C GLY A 611 -22.31 26.36 -51.50
N ARG A 612 -21.34 26.64 -50.66
CA ARG A 612 -19.99 26.04 -50.68
C ARG A 612 -19.95 24.74 -49.89
N GLN A 613 -19.19 23.78 -50.36
CA GLN A 613 -18.91 22.60 -49.57
C GLN A 613 -17.92 22.91 -48.45
N PRO A 614 -18.15 22.44 -47.22
CA PRO A 614 -17.18 22.61 -46.14
C PRO A 614 -15.91 21.81 -46.40
N PRO A 615 -14.71 22.42 -46.30
CA PRO A 615 -13.46 21.70 -46.53
C PRO A 615 -13.13 20.73 -45.39
N GLY A 616 -12.39 19.67 -45.69
CA GLY A 616 -11.84 18.77 -44.65
C GLY A 616 -10.64 19.40 -43.98
N LEU A 617 -10.73 19.63 -42.66
CA LEU A 617 -9.66 20.30 -41.92
C LEU A 617 -8.39 19.43 -41.77
N LEU A 618 -8.54 18.15 -41.65
CA LEU A 618 -7.40 17.23 -41.60
C LEU A 618 -6.60 17.24 -42.90
N ASN A 619 -7.29 17.18 -44.03
CA ASN A 619 -6.67 17.29 -45.36
C ASN A 619 -6.01 18.67 -45.57
N MET A 620 -6.60 19.73 -45.06
CA MET A 620 -6.03 21.06 -45.09
C MET A 620 -4.70 21.11 -44.35
N LEU A 621 -4.62 20.52 -43.16
CA LEU A 621 -3.38 20.46 -42.39
C LEU A 621 -2.31 19.58 -43.07
N ILE A 622 -2.68 18.46 -43.66
CA ILE A 622 -1.78 17.60 -44.41
C ILE A 622 -1.23 18.33 -45.64
N TYR A 623 -2.05 18.99 -46.42
CA TYR A 623 -1.61 19.75 -47.59
C TYR A 623 -0.75 20.97 -47.23
N MET A 624 -0.98 21.57 -46.07
CA MET A 624 -0.11 22.64 -45.55
C MET A 624 1.35 22.18 -45.41
N PHE A 625 1.58 20.90 -45.02
CA PHE A 625 2.91 20.35 -44.90
C PHE A 625 3.45 19.78 -46.19
N LEU A 626 2.62 19.05 -46.96
CA LEU A 626 3.06 18.33 -48.15
C LEU A 626 3.19 19.25 -49.36
N GLN A 627 2.27 20.19 -49.57
CA GLN A 627 2.21 21.12 -50.68
C GLN A 627 1.95 22.54 -50.18
N PRO A 628 2.95 23.23 -49.65
CA PRO A 628 2.79 24.56 -49.14
C PRO A 628 2.32 25.56 -50.25
N GLY A 629 1.33 26.35 -49.93
CA GLY A 629 0.80 27.35 -50.84
C GLY A 629 -0.14 26.85 -51.94
N THR A 630 -0.46 25.56 -51.95
CA THR A 630 -1.40 24.97 -52.91
C THR A 630 -2.68 24.59 -52.18
N ILE A 631 -3.80 25.03 -52.68
CA ILE A 631 -5.12 24.71 -52.13
C ILE A 631 -5.90 24.00 -53.24
N PRO A 632 -6.43 22.75 -52.98
CA PRO A 632 -7.30 22.12 -53.94
C PRO A 632 -8.53 22.96 -54.26
N GLU A 633 -9.00 22.90 -55.50
CA GLU A 633 -10.21 23.62 -55.91
C GLU A 633 -11.42 23.17 -55.10
N GLY A 634 -12.18 24.10 -54.58
CA GLY A 634 -13.37 23.84 -53.73
C GLY A 634 -13.11 23.57 -52.27
N GLU A 635 -11.86 23.53 -51.83
CA GLU A 635 -11.48 23.34 -50.43
C GLU A 635 -10.98 24.59 -49.73
N GLU A 636 -11.28 25.75 -50.27
CA GLU A 636 -10.90 27.03 -49.66
C GLU A 636 -11.80 27.36 -48.48
N LEU A 637 -11.20 27.56 -47.29
CA LEU A 637 -11.92 27.93 -46.08
C LEU A 637 -12.18 29.45 -46.00
N TYR A 638 -11.17 30.24 -46.35
CA TYR A 638 -11.23 31.70 -46.35
C TYR A 638 -10.29 32.30 -47.39
N ALA A 639 -10.49 33.54 -47.74
CA ALA A 639 -9.65 34.24 -48.71
C ALA A 639 -8.23 34.46 -48.18
N GLY A 640 -7.22 34.21 -49.01
CA GLY A 640 -5.82 34.33 -48.59
C GLY A 640 -5.23 33.20 -47.77
N GLN A 641 -5.90 32.06 -47.71
CA GLN A 641 -5.47 30.89 -46.98
C GLN A 641 -4.06 30.42 -47.36
N SER A 642 -3.71 30.36 -48.62
CA SER A 642 -2.39 29.91 -49.09
C SER A 642 -1.24 30.72 -48.53
N VAL A 643 -1.37 32.07 -48.53
CA VAL A 643 -0.36 33.00 -48.00
C VAL A 643 -0.19 32.82 -46.50
N VAL A 644 -1.29 32.73 -45.75
CA VAL A 644 -1.29 32.59 -44.29
C VAL A 644 -0.66 31.25 -43.91
N GLN A 645 -0.98 30.17 -44.58
CA GLN A 645 -0.41 28.86 -44.33
C GLN A 645 1.10 28.82 -44.57
N VAL A 646 1.59 29.42 -45.63
CA VAL A 646 3.03 29.51 -45.94
C VAL A 646 3.77 30.30 -44.86
N ILE A 647 3.21 31.44 -44.43
CA ILE A 647 3.81 32.26 -43.37
C ILE A 647 3.90 31.49 -42.05
N LEU A 648 2.83 30.81 -41.66
CA LEU A 648 2.78 30.02 -40.43
C LEU A 648 3.73 28.83 -40.48
N LEU A 649 3.82 28.15 -41.61
CA LEU A 649 4.76 27.04 -41.79
C LEU A 649 6.21 27.51 -41.69
N LEU A 650 6.57 28.65 -42.28
CA LEU A 650 7.91 29.22 -42.17
C LEU A 650 8.23 29.65 -40.74
N LEU A 651 7.29 30.22 -40.02
CA LEU A 651 7.45 30.56 -38.60
C LEU A 651 7.75 29.31 -37.78
N ALA A 652 6.99 28.23 -37.99
CA ALA A 652 7.19 26.97 -37.27
C ALA A 652 8.57 26.39 -37.56
N PHE A 653 9.01 26.35 -38.81
CA PHE A 653 10.34 25.84 -39.18
C PHE A 653 11.51 26.67 -38.69
N ILE A 654 11.36 27.97 -38.60
CA ILE A 654 12.40 28.85 -38.03
C ILE A 654 12.59 28.61 -36.54
N GLN A 655 11.53 28.26 -35.81
CA GLN A 655 11.63 28.02 -34.37
C GLN A 655 12.43 26.78 -34.00
N VAL A 656 12.51 25.78 -34.86
CA VAL A 656 13.26 24.54 -34.55
C VAL A 656 14.76 24.80 -34.38
N PRO A 657 15.47 25.50 -35.28
CA PRO A 657 16.86 25.88 -35.06
C PRO A 657 17.07 26.79 -33.83
N ILE A 658 16.15 27.69 -33.56
CA ILE A 658 16.21 28.56 -32.38
C ILE A 658 16.14 27.74 -31.09
N LEU A 659 15.20 26.80 -31.01
CA LEU A 659 15.11 25.86 -29.86
C LEU A 659 16.38 25.04 -29.68
N LEU A 660 17.00 24.61 -30.78
CA LEU A 660 18.16 23.73 -30.77
C LEU A 660 19.43 24.46 -30.33
N PHE A 661 19.68 25.69 -30.85
CA PHE A 661 20.98 26.34 -30.75
C PHE A 661 21.02 27.53 -29.78
N LEU A 662 19.93 28.21 -29.56
CA LEU A 662 19.97 29.48 -28.80
C LEU A 662 20.45 29.30 -27.36
N LYS A 663 19.88 28.38 -26.62
CA LYS A 663 20.24 28.18 -25.22
C LYS A 663 21.67 27.66 -25.02
N PRO A 664 22.16 26.64 -25.73
CA PRO A 664 23.53 26.17 -25.58
C PRO A 664 24.57 27.22 -25.91
N PHE A 665 24.40 27.95 -27.01
CA PHE A 665 25.33 28.99 -27.40
C PHE A 665 25.29 30.19 -26.48
N TYR A 666 24.13 30.58 -25.99
CA TYR A 666 24.00 31.66 -24.99
C TYR A 666 24.72 31.28 -23.68
N LEU A 667 24.53 30.08 -23.18
CA LEU A 667 25.20 29.61 -21.98
C LEU A 667 26.71 29.55 -22.17
N ARG A 668 27.19 29.13 -23.35
CA ARG A 668 28.61 29.14 -23.70
C ARG A 668 29.17 30.57 -23.71
N TRP A 669 28.46 31.50 -24.31
CA TRP A 669 28.86 32.90 -24.34
C TRP A 669 28.88 33.51 -22.93
N GLU A 670 27.90 33.24 -22.11
CA GLU A 670 27.85 33.69 -20.72
C GLU A 670 29.00 33.13 -19.89
N ASN A 671 29.30 31.84 -20.04
CA ASN A 671 30.45 31.20 -19.39
C ASN A 671 31.79 31.81 -19.86
N SER A 672 31.95 32.04 -21.13
CA SER A 672 33.16 32.72 -21.68
C SER A 672 33.30 34.12 -21.14
N ARG A 673 32.22 34.86 -21.03
CA ARG A 673 32.21 36.22 -20.46
C ARG A 673 32.56 36.24 -18.97
N ALA A 674 32.01 35.26 -18.22
CA ALA A 674 32.31 35.08 -16.80
C ALA A 674 33.81 34.71 -16.59
N ARG A 675 34.36 33.84 -17.42
CA ARG A 675 35.80 33.53 -17.41
C ARG A 675 36.67 34.75 -17.73
N ALA A 676 36.27 35.56 -18.66
CA ALA A 676 36.97 36.82 -19.00
C ALA A 676 36.94 37.82 -17.85
N LYS A 677 35.96 37.81 -16.97
CA LYS A 677 35.87 38.66 -15.77
C LYS A 677 36.64 38.09 -14.56
N GLY A 678 37.35 37.00 -14.70
CA GLY A 678 38.19 36.40 -13.65
C GLY A 678 37.50 35.39 -12.74
N TYR A 679 36.26 34.99 -13.03
CA TYR A 679 35.64 33.87 -12.36
C TYR A 679 36.22 32.56 -12.88
N ARG A 680 36.92 31.84 -12.01
CA ARG A 680 37.49 30.51 -12.33
C ARG A 680 36.52 29.44 -11.82
N SER A 681 36.42 28.32 -12.52
CA SER A 681 35.72 27.16 -12.00
C SER A 681 36.44 26.60 -10.77
N ILE A 682 35.73 26.07 -9.81
CA ILE A 682 36.31 25.52 -8.57
C ILE A 682 37.30 24.40 -8.88
N GLY A 683 37.05 23.60 -9.91
CA GLY A 683 37.98 22.57 -10.39
C GLY A 683 39.27 23.09 -10.92
N GLU A 684 39.29 24.23 -11.62
CA GLU A 684 40.52 24.90 -12.07
C GLU A 684 41.28 25.52 -10.89
N THR A 685 40.58 26.05 -9.90
CA THR A 685 41.22 26.61 -8.69
C THR A 685 41.88 25.53 -7.87
N SER A 686 41.30 24.35 -7.75
CA SER A 686 41.88 23.18 -7.08
C SER A 686 43.14 22.67 -7.82
N ARG A 687 43.11 22.64 -9.16
CA ARG A 687 44.29 22.24 -9.97
C ARG A 687 45.42 23.25 -9.91
N VAL A 688 45.11 24.54 -9.90
CA VAL A 688 46.10 25.61 -9.78
C VAL A 688 46.72 25.62 -8.40
N SER A 689 45.95 25.42 -7.32
CA SER A 689 46.54 25.34 -5.98
C SER A 689 47.35 24.05 -5.76
N ALA A 690 47.00 22.94 -6.45
CA ALA A 690 47.80 21.73 -6.44
C ALA A 690 49.13 21.88 -7.24
N LEU A 691 49.13 22.67 -8.31
CA LEU A 691 50.33 22.97 -9.11
C LEU A 691 51.24 24.01 -8.43
N ASP A 692 50.66 25.00 -7.72
CA ASP A 692 51.45 25.97 -6.94
C ASP A 692 52.06 25.37 -5.66
N GLY A 693 51.48 24.25 -5.15
CA GLY A 693 52.02 23.53 -3.98
C GLY A 693 53.26 22.68 -4.27
N ASP A 694 53.50 22.31 -5.53
CA ASP A 694 54.68 21.50 -5.90
C ASP A 694 55.98 22.30 -6.06
N ASP A 695 55.90 23.65 -6.16
CA ASP A 695 57.09 24.51 -6.32
C ASP A 695 57.64 25.13 -5.01
N GLU A 696 56.96 24.99 -3.86
CA GLU A 696 57.40 25.57 -2.58
C GLU A 696 58.11 24.60 -1.61
N ASP A 697 58.20 23.29 -1.89
CA ASP A 697 58.79 22.29 -0.99
C ASP A 697 60.32 22.13 -1.14
N ALA A 698 61.02 23.16 -1.54
CA ALA A 698 62.48 23.10 -1.63
C ALA A 698 63.29 23.95 -0.58
N ASN A 699 62.70 24.45 0.50
CA ASN A 699 63.44 24.92 1.65
C ASN A 699 62.57 25.25 2.89
N GLY A 700 62.91 24.58 4.00
CA GLY A 700 62.71 25.13 5.34
C GLY A 700 61.84 24.40 6.30
N HIS A 701 62.48 23.71 7.21
CA HIS A 701 61.95 23.20 8.46
C HIS A 701 61.04 24.16 9.21
N GLY A 702 59.86 23.71 9.61
CA GLY A 702 59.04 24.41 10.57
C GLY A 702 57.80 23.61 10.95
N ASN A 703 57.89 22.85 12.04
CA ASN A 703 56.72 22.22 12.69
C ASN A 703 55.69 23.27 13.11
N SER A 704 54.53 23.24 12.57
CA SER A 704 53.33 23.66 13.25
C SER A 704 52.15 22.74 12.85
N PHE A 705 51.73 21.97 13.78
CA PHE A 705 50.46 21.23 13.72
C PHE A 705 49.33 22.24 13.74
N ASP A 706 48.74 22.50 12.62
CA ASP A 706 47.43 23.17 12.58
C ASP A 706 46.33 22.12 12.44
N GLU A 707 45.61 21.98 13.50
CA GLU A 707 44.41 21.11 13.66
C GLU A 707 43.24 21.50 12.71
N ASP A 708 43.39 22.57 11.92
CA ASP A 708 42.33 23.09 11.03
C ASP A 708 42.33 22.52 9.59
N GLY A 709 43.31 21.66 9.26
CA GLY A 709 43.47 21.12 7.89
C GLY A 709 42.43 20.09 7.47
N GLU A 710 41.88 19.32 8.40
CA GLU A 710 40.88 18.29 8.07
C GLU A 710 39.51 18.90 7.74
N GLY A 711 39.13 20.03 8.37
CA GLY A 711 37.90 20.72 8.08
C GLY A 711 37.79 21.31 6.68
N VAL A 712 38.93 21.86 6.20
CA VAL A 712 39.00 22.48 4.87
C VAL A 712 39.10 21.42 3.76
N ALA A 713 39.76 20.30 4.00
CA ALA A 713 39.82 19.18 3.05
C ALA A 713 38.45 18.47 2.92
N MET A 714 37.70 18.28 4.02
CA MET A 714 36.34 17.75 3.94
C MET A 714 35.37 18.71 3.24
N ILE A 715 35.49 20.02 3.48
CA ILE A 715 34.67 21.02 2.79
C ILE A 715 34.96 21.02 1.29
N SER A 716 36.24 20.86 0.90
CA SER A 716 36.65 20.82 -0.52
C SER A 716 36.19 19.51 -1.21
N GLN A 717 36.23 18.38 -0.52
CA GLN A 717 35.79 17.11 -1.07
C GLN A 717 34.25 17.05 -1.25
N ASN A 718 33.49 17.57 -0.29
CA ASN A 718 32.04 17.66 -0.43
C ASN A 718 31.56 18.74 -1.41
N MET A 719 32.36 19.78 -1.63
CA MET A 719 32.07 20.80 -2.66
C MET A 719 32.47 20.36 -4.08
N SER A 720 33.38 19.41 -4.24
CA SER A 720 33.82 18.94 -5.56
C SER A 720 32.82 17.97 -6.21
N GLU A 721 31.94 17.36 -5.45
CA GLU A 721 30.90 16.48 -6.00
C GLU A 721 29.62 17.23 -6.49
N GLU A 722 29.40 18.47 -6.07
CA GLU A 722 28.18 19.22 -6.38
C GLU A 722 28.31 20.31 -7.46
N HIS A 723 29.49 20.66 -7.90
CA HIS A 723 29.72 21.60 -9.00
C HIS A 723 30.20 20.88 -10.25
N GLU A 724 29.26 20.44 -11.07
CA GLU A 724 29.57 20.01 -12.43
C GLU A 724 30.25 21.15 -13.20
N GLU A 725 31.40 20.86 -13.76
CA GLU A 725 32.03 21.78 -14.71
C GLU A 725 31.08 21.99 -15.90
N PHE A 726 30.95 23.23 -16.35
CA PHE A 726 30.18 23.53 -17.56
C PHE A 726 30.80 22.81 -18.76
N GLU A 727 30.14 21.73 -19.21
CA GLU A 727 30.51 21.01 -20.43
C GLU A 727 29.51 21.38 -21.55
N PHE A 728 30.00 22.04 -22.57
CA PHE A 728 29.19 22.42 -23.71
C PHE A 728 28.57 21.22 -24.40
N SER A 729 29.27 20.08 -24.46
CA SER A 729 28.78 18.84 -25.04
C SER A 729 27.54 18.28 -24.32
N GLU A 730 27.52 18.29 -23.00
CA GLU A 730 26.38 17.82 -22.21
C GLU A 730 25.19 18.74 -22.38
N VAL A 731 25.38 20.05 -22.32
CA VAL A 731 24.32 21.02 -22.53
C VAL A 731 23.74 20.90 -23.94
N MET A 732 24.59 20.71 -24.95
CA MET A 732 24.16 20.55 -26.32
C MET A 732 23.37 19.25 -26.53
N ILE A 733 23.82 18.13 -25.97
CA ILE A 733 23.11 16.85 -26.05
C ILE A 733 21.76 16.96 -25.37
N HIS A 734 21.72 17.53 -24.17
CA HIS A 734 20.46 17.74 -23.45
C HIS A 734 19.47 18.60 -24.23
N GLN A 735 19.93 19.68 -24.85
CA GLN A 735 19.10 20.54 -25.66
C GLN A 735 18.63 19.88 -26.96
N VAL A 736 19.44 19.06 -27.61
CA VAL A 736 19.05 18.28 -28.78
C VAL A 736 17.93 17.30 -28.43
N ILE A 737 18.09 16.58 -27.31
CA ILE A 737 17.06 15.66 -26.82
C ILE A 737 15.76 16.42 -26.53
N HIS A 738 15.85 17.54 -25.81
CA HIS A 738 14.69 18.39 -25.48
C HIS A 738 13.97 18.88 -26.74
N THR A 739 14.71 19.34 -27.74
CA THR A 739 14.11 19.86 -29.00
C THR A 739 13.41 18.74 -29.76
N ILE A 740 14.04 17.59 -29.90
CA ILE A 740 13.45 16.43 -30.59
C ILE A 740 12.18 15.99 -29.85
N GLU A 741 12.26 15.81 -28.55
CA GLU A 741 11.10 15.43 -27.75
C GLU A 741 9.98 16.44 -27.84
N PHE A 742 10.28 17.72 -27.73
CA PHE A 742 9.28 18.77 -27.80
C PHE A 742 8.54 18.80 -29.14
N CYS A 743 9.26 18.81 -30.26
CA CYS A 743 8.66 18.88 -31.60
C CYS A 743 7.82 17.64 -31.91
N LEU A 744 8.35 16.45 -31.62
CA LEU A 744 7.62 15.20 -31.85
C LEU A 744 6.42 15.05 -30.91
N ASN A 745 6.59 15.41 -29.66
CA ASN A 745 5.54 15.29 -28.65
C ASN A 745 4.41 16.31 -28.85
N CYS A 746 4.65 17.47 -29.42
CA CYS A 746 3.58 18.39 -29.79
C CYS A 746 2.54 17.71 -30.71
N VAL A 747 3.02 16.99 -31.74
CA VAL A 747 2.14 16.27 -32.66
C VAL A 747 1.50 15.06 -31.97
N SER A 748 2.32 14.23 -31.32
CA SER A 748 1.85 13.02 -30.66
C SER A 748 0.86 13.30 -29.53
N HIS A 749 1.12 14.26 -28.71
CA HIS A 749 0.23 14.63 -27.59
C HIS A 749 -1.07 15.24 -28.05
N THR A 750 -1.06 16.05 -29.09
CA THR A 750 -2.31 16.55 -29.69
C THR A 750 -3.18 15.41 -30.22
N ALA A 751 -2.57 14.43 -30.87
CA ALA A 751 -3.27 13.24 -31.30
C ALA A 751 -3.77 12.38 -30.13
N SER A 752 -3.03 12.32 -29.03
CA SER A 752 -3.43 11.58 -27.82
C SER A 752 -4.71 12.12 -27.17
N TYR A 753 -5.00 13.41 -27.30
CA TYR A 753 -6.26 13.98 -26.80
C TYR A 753 -7.50 13.46 -27.51
N LEU A 754 -7.37 12.81 -28.66
CA LEU A 754 -8.47 12.06 -29.29
C LEU A 754 -9.02 10.94 -28.42
N ARG A 755 -8.30 10.53 -27.35
CA ARG A 755 -8.83 9.61 -26.33
C ARG A 755 -10.09 10.14 -25.65
N LEU A 756 -10.21 11.45 -25.48
CA LEU A 756 -11.43 12.07 -24.95
C LEU A 756 -12.65 11.74 -25.82
N TRP A 757 -12.49 11.90 -27.12
CA TRP A 757 -13.52 11.52 -28.08
C TRP A 757 -13.81 10.01 -28.04
N ALA A 758 -12.79 9.19 -28.15
CA ALA A 758 -12.95 7.75 -28.23
C ALA A 758 -13.66 7.16 -27.00
N LEU A 759 -13.24 7.55 -25.82
CA LEU A 759 -13.83 7.06 -24.57
C LEU A 759 -15.21 7.65 -24.28
N SER A 760 -15.46 8.91 -24.61
CA SER A 760 -16.78 9.52 -24.48
C SER A 760 -17.80 8.82 -25.40
N LEU A 761 -17.41 8.56 -26.63
CA LEU A 761 -18.26 7.85 -27.59
C LEU A 761 -18.50 6.40 -27.18
N ALA A 762 -17.45 5.70 -26.73
CA ALA A 762 -17.54 4.32 -26.26
C ALA A 762 -18.49 4.21 -25.05
N HIS A 763 -18.40 5.12 -24.10
CA HIS A 763 -19.30 5.15 -22.96
C HIS A 763 -20.77 5.35 -23.38
N GLN A 764 -21.02 6.29 -24.27
CA GLN A 764 -22.35 6.57 -24.80
C GLN A 764 -22.93 5.36 -25.53
N GLN A 765 -22.16 4.77 -26.44
CA GLN A 765 -22.61 3.61 -27.21
C GLN A 765 -22.85 2.38 -26.34
N LEU A 766 -21.98 2.14 -25.36
CA LEU A 766 -22.16 1.05 -24.40
C LEU A 766 -23.43 1.23 -23.55
N SER A 767 -23.71 2.46 -23.12
CA SER A 767 -24.93 2.79 -22.41
C SER A 767 -26.18 2.50 -23.26
N ILE A 768 -26.18 2.91 -24.53
CA ILE A 768 -27.28 2.64 -25.48
C ILE A 768 -27.50 1.14 -25.68
N VAL A 769 -26.43 0.39 -25.89
CA VAL A 769 -26.47 -1.07 -26.09
C VAL A 769 -27.02 -1.76 -24.85
N LEU A 770 -26.54 -1.39 -23.66
CA LEU A 770 -27.01 -1.97 -22.41
C LEU A 770 -28.51 -1.72 -22.20
N TRP A 771 -28.99 -0.50 -22.44
CA TRP A 771 -30.41 -0.17 -22.37
C TRP A 771 -31.25 -0.99 -23.36
N SER A 772 -30.85 -1.00 -24.62
CA SER A 772 -31.62 -1.66 -25.69
C SER A 772 -31.66 -3.18 -25.55
N MET A 773 -30.63 -3.81 -25.00
CA MET A 773 -30.55 -5.26 -24.86
C MET A 773 -31.18 -5.77 -23.56
N THR A 774 -31.18 -5.00 -22.48
CA THR A 774 -31.71 -5.45 -21.20
C THR A 774 -33.13 -4.99 -20.96
N LEU A 775 -33.40 -3.70 -20.95
CA LEU A 775 -34.71 -3.15 -20.58
C LEU A 775 -35.66 -2.93 -21.77
N GLY A 776 -35.12 -2.65 -22.96
CA GLY A 776 -35.92 -2.40 -24.15
C GLY A 776 -36.90 -3.50 -24.50
N PRO A 777 -36.51 -4.77 -24.58
CA PRO A 777 -37.43 -5.88 -24.86
C PRO A 777 -38.49 -6.07 -23.80
N ALA A 778 -38.17 -5.87 -22.52
CA ALA A 778 -39.12 -6.00 -21.41
C ALA A 778 -40.26 -4.98 -21.47
N LEU A 779 -39.93 -3.74 -21.87
CA LEU A 779 -40.93 -2.66 -22.01
C LEU A 779 -41.93 -2.89 -23.14
N LYS A 780 -41.60 -3.73 -24.13
CA LYS A 780 -42.45 -4.09 -25.26
C LYS A 780 -43.43 -5.23 -24.91
N MET A 781 -43.21 -5.96 -23.84
CA MET A 781 -44.06 -7.07 -23.41
C MET A 781 -45.32 -6.56 -22.69
N SER A 782 -46.46 -7.22 -22.90
CA SER A 782 -47.74 -6.91 -22.25
C SER A 782 -48.17 -8.06 -21.35
N GLY A 783 -49.04 -7.73 -20.39
CA GLY A 783 -49.63 -8.67 -19.46
C GLY A 783 -48.80 -8.93 -18.18
N VAL A 784 -49.21 -9.92 -17.38
CA VAL A 784 -48.55 -10.27 -16.10
C VAL A 784 -47.09 -10.68 -16.30
N VAL A 785 -46.84 -11.41 -17.38
CA VAL A 785 -45.45 -11.81 -17.76
C VAL A 785 -44.58 -10.57 -18.05
N GLY A 786 -45.14 -9.55 -18.69
CA GLY A 786 -44.47 -8.28 -18.95
C GLY A 786 -44.09 -7.55 -17.66
N VAL A 787 -44.93 -7.55 -16.64
CA VAL A 787 -44.64 -6.91 -15.33
C VAL A 787 -43.48 -7.61 -14.62
N ILE A 788 -43.48 -8.94 -14.58
CA ILE A 788 -42.41 -9.73 -13.97
C ILE A 788 -41.09 -9.50 -14.71
N MET A 789 -41.14 -9.52 -16.06
CA MET A 789 -39.99 -9.30 -16.89
C MET A 789 -39.38 -7.89 -16.75
N ILE A 790 -40.24 -6.86 -16.60
CA ILE A 790 -39.78 -5.49 -16.33
C ILE A 790 -39.02 -5.42 -15.00
N VAL A 791 -39.51 -6.03 -13.94
CA VAL A 791 -38.84 -6.03 -12.65
C VAL A 791 -37.48 -6.73 -12.73
N VAL A 792 -37.40 -7.91 -13.32
CA VAL A 792 -36.17 -8.68 -13.46
C VAL A 792 -35.15 -7.95 -14.35
N CYS A 793 -35.60 -7.48 -15.51
CA CYS A 793 -34.72 -6.79 -16.46
C CYS A 793 -34.25 -5.42 -15.93
N PHE A 794 -35.11 -4.70 -15.20
CA PHE A 794 -34.71 -3.46 -14.54
C PHE A 794 -33.63 -3.69 -13.47
N THR A 795 -33.80 -4.72 -12.64
CA THR A 795 -32.80 -5.09 -11.63
C THR A 795 -31.46 -5.45 -12.30
N MET A 796 -31.51 -6.29 -13.34
CA MET A 796 -30.33 -6.66 -14.10
C MET A 796 -29.66 -5.44 -14.76
N TRP A 797 -30.42 -4.58 -15.39
CA TRP A 797 -29.93 -3.33 -15.99
C TRP A 797 -29.25 -2.43 -14.96
N PHE A 798 -29.86 -2.24 -13.80
CA PHE A 798 -29.35 -1.41 -12.74
C PHE A 798 -27.99 -1.93 -12.21
N PHE A 799 -27.91 -3.21 -11.89
CA PHE A 799 -26.65 -3.80 -11.44
C PHE A 799 -25.55 -3.79 -12.51
N LEU A 800 -25.89 -4.07 -13.76
CA LEU A 800 -24.95 -4.00 -14.87
C LEU A 800 -24.50 -2.54 -15.14
N THR A 801 -25.39 -1.58 -15.04
CA THR A 801 -25.05 -0.16 -15.16
C THR A 801 -24.03 0.24 -14.10
N ILE A 802 -24.28 -0.09 -12.83
CA ILE A 802 -23.31 0.22 -11.76
C ILE A 802 -22.00 -0.52 -12.00
N ALA A 803 -22.02 -1.81 -12.26
CA ALA A 803 -20.80 -2.60 -12.40
C ALA A 803 -19.99 -2.23 -13.63
N ILE A 804 -20.60 -2.11 -14.78
CA ILE A 804 -19.89 -1.88 -16.05
C ILE A 804 -19.68 -0.40 -16.28
N LEU A 805 -20.74 0.39 -16.34
CA LEU A 805 -20.67 1.77 -16.77
C LEU A 805 -20.10 2.70 -15.69
N VAL A 806 -20.48 2.54 -14.46
CA VAL A 806 -19.99 3.41 -13.39
C VAL A 806 -18.61 2.95 -12.90
N CYS A 807 -18.46 1.69 -12.53
CA CYS A 807 -17.21 1.20 -11.96
C CYS A 807 -16.13 0.95 -13.02
N MET A 808 -16.39 0.12 -14.01
CA MET A 808 -15.38 -0.27 -14.99
C MET A 808 -15.03 0.86 -15.95
N GLU A 809 -16.01 1.45 -16.60
CA GLU A 809 -15.79 2.59 -17.52
C GLU A 809 -15.34 3.85 -16.79
N GLY A 810 -15.83 4.11 -15.59
CA GLY A 810 -15.38 5.19 -14.74
C GLY A 810 -13.90 5.06 -14.35
N THR A 811 -13.46 3.87 -13.99
CA THR A 811 -12.04 3.60 -13.71
C THR A 811 -11.18 3.78 -14.95
N SER A 812 -11.63 3.28 -16.11
CA SER A 812 -10.94 3.46 -17.39
C SER A 812 -10.82 4.95 -17.75
N ALA A 813 -11.88 5.70 -17.63
CA ALA A 813 -11.89 7.15 -17.88
C ALA A 813 -10.96 7.92 -16.93
N MET A 814 -10.93 7.54 -15.67
CA MET A 814 -10.02 8.12 -14.67
C MET A 814 -8.56 7.86 -15.05
N LEU A 815 -8.21 6.63 -15.40
CA LEU A 815 -6.83 6.27 -15.77
C LEU A 815 -6.37 7.01 -17.03
N HIS A 816 -7.23 7.15 -18.03
CA HIS A 816 -6.89 7.89 -19.24
C HIS A 816 -6.79 9.41 -19.00
N SER A 817 -7.64 9.98 -18.17
CA SER A 817 -7.52 11.38 -17.74
C SER A 817 -6.23 11.63 -16.98
N LEU A 818 -5.87 10.70 -16.10
CA LEU A 818 -4.62 10.76 -15.35
C LEU A 818 -3.41 10.70 -16.28
N ARG A 819 -3.44 9.83 -17.29
CA ARG A 819 -2.40 9.77 -18.31
C ARG A 819 -2.26 11.08 -19.07
N LEU A 820 -3.36 11.69 -19.51
CA LEU A 820 -3.33 12.99 -20.16
C LEU A 820 -2.70 14.07 -19.28
N ALA A 821 -3.04 14.10 -17.99
CA ALA A 821 -2.42 15.02 -17.04
C ALA A 821 -0.92 14.75 -16.85
N TRP A 822 -0.52 13.49 -16.68
CA TRP A 822 0.87 13.15 -16.40
C TRP A 822 1.79 13.30 -17.60
N VAL A 823 1.39 12.78 -18.76
CA VAL A 823 2.26 12.73 -19.93
C VAL A 823 2.17 14.02 -20.74
N GLU A 824 0.99 14.44 -21.10
CA GLU A 824 0.79 15.57 -22.03
C GLU A 824 0.97 16.94 -21.35
N SER A 825 0.58 17.07 -20.09
CA SER A 825 0.65 18.35 -19.38
C SER A 825 1.97 18.52 -18.62
N PHE A 826 2.33 17.58 -17.77
CA PHE A 826 3.50 17.76 -16.90
C PHE A 826 4.81 17.76 -17.67
N SER A 827 4.90 17.04 -18.78
CA SER A 827 6.09 17.04 -19.64
C SER A 827 6.41 18.44 -20.22
N LYS A 828 5.47 19.34 -20.23
CA LYS A 828 5.65 20.70 -20.79
C LYS A 828 6.33 21.66 -19.80
N PHE A 829 6.18 21.46 -18.51
CA PHE A 829 6.66 22.44 -17.52
C PHE A 829 7.36 21.87 -16.30
N ALA A 830 7.05 20.65 -15.88
CA ALA A 830 7.54 20.07 -14.66
C ALA A 830 8.79 19.21 -14.92
N GLU A 831 9.84 19.41 -14.13
CA GLU A 831 11.08 18.63 -14.21
C GLU A 831 11.07 17.41 -13.31
N PHE A 832 10.33 17.43 -12.20
CA PHE A 832 10.25 16.34 -11.19
C PHE A 832 11.61 15.85 -10.68
N ALA A 833 12.57 16.78 -10.51
CA ALA A 833 13.90 16.48 -10.00
C ALA A 833 14.04 16.66 -8.49
N GLY A 834 12.98 16.99 -7.78
CA GLY A 834 12.97 17.18 -6.33
C GLY A 834 12.89 15.86 -5.56
N TRP A 835 13.10 15.95 -4.27
CA TRP A 835 12.92 14.84 -3.34
C TRP A 835 11.93 15.22 -2.23
N PRO A 836 11.17 14.25 -1.72
CA PRO A 836 10.08 14.52 -0.80
C PRO A 836 10.61 14.92 0.58
N PHE A 837 9.89 15.82 1.25
CA PHE A 837 10.10 16.14 2.64
C PHE A 837 9.47 15.06 3.52
N ALA A 838 10.30 14.36 4.28
CA ALA A 838 9.91 13.30 5.20
C ALA A 838 10.32 13.68 6.63
N PRO A 839 9.53 14.49 7.36
CA PRO A 839 9.86 14.92 8.71
C PRO A 839 9.77 13.75 9.68
N PHE A 840 10.59 13.80 10.72
CA PHE A 840 10.43 12.92 11.86
C PHE A 840 9.13 13.26 12.60
N SER A 841 8.12 12.42 12.47
CA SER A 841 6.81 12.61 13.06
C SER A 841 6.27 11.31 13.64
N PHE A 842 5.75 11.35 14.84
CA PHE A 842 5.12 10.18 15.45
C PHE A 842 3.81 9.80 14.76
N ASN A 843 3.06 10.76 14.25
CA ASN A 843 1.84 10.47 13.50
C ASN A 843 2.12 9.67 12.24
N THR A 844 3.13 10.08 11.48
CA THR A 844 3.57 9.35 10.30
C THR A 844 4.10 7.95 10.64
N LEU A 845 4.86 7.83 11.73
CA LEU A 845 5.37 6.56 12.22
C LEU A 845 4.23 5.57 12.54
N LEU A 846 3.20 6.04 13.24
CA LEU A 846 2.06 5.21 13.63
C LEU A 846 1.17 4.82 12.44
N GLU A 847 1.04 5.70 11.45
CA GLU A 847 0.24 5.45 10.24
C GLU A 847 0.95 4.51 9.26
N GLU A 848 2.26 4.64 9.08
CA GLU A 848 3.04 3.88 8.09
C GLU A 848 3.54 2.53 8.60
N SER A 849 3.63 2.32 9.90
CA SER A 849 4.12 1.06 10.46
C SER A 849 3.12 -0.08 10.27
N GLU A 850 3.44 -1.03 9.41
CA GLU A 850 2.63 -2.25 9.23
C GLU A 850 2.56 -3.09 10.49
N GLU A 851 3.63 -3.10 11.27
CA GLU A 851 3.73 -3.87 12.51
C GLU A 851 2.78 -3.37 13.60
N LEU A 852 2.43 -2.10 13.58
CA LEU A 852 1.51 -1.48 14.54
C LEU A 852 0.04 -1.54 14.13
N LYS A 853 -0.29 -1.94 12.90
CA LYS A 853 -1.67 -2.02 12.42
C LYS A 853 -2.53 -2.96 13.25
N ASP A 854 -1.96 -4.06 13.73
CA ASP A 854 -2.65 -5.04 14.56
C ASP A 854 -3.02 -4.49 15.95
N TYR A 855 -2.29 -3.48 16.43
CA TYR A 855 -2.46 -2.87 17.74
C TYR A 855 -3.27 -1.58 17.73
N LEU A 856 -3.50 -0.99 16.54
CA LEU A 856 -4.26 0.26 16.36
C LEU A 856 -5.68 -0.04 15.86
N GLY A 857 -6.64 0.69 16.42
CA GLY A 857 -8.05 0.55 16.09
C GLY A 857 -8.53 1.42 14.94
#